data_a6a3088284c8d94ea847ab20e7b6993f
#
_entry.id   a6a3088284c8d94ea847ab20e7b6993f
#
_cell.length_a   1.000
_cell.length_b   1.000
_cell.length_c   1.000
_cell.angle_alpha   90.00
_cell.angle_beta   90.00
_cell.angle_gamma   90.00
#
_symmetry.space_group_name_H-M   'P 1'
#
loop_
_entity.id
_entity.type
_entity.pdbx_description
1 polymer ?
#
loop_
_entity_poly.entity_id
_entity_poly.type
_entity_poly.pdbx_seq_one_letter_code
_entity_poly.pdbx_strand_id
1 'polypeptide(L)'
;MKKIIATCLTLFAGINAWSQNKYTISGYVRDSLSSETLIGASITVNGQGKGVNSNQYGFYSITLTQGIYRIVCSYVGYLPTETEIDLNKNIGFNFSVLPKSSLSQEIVISSRRRDANVKNAQMGRIDLSMNRIRSVPVIFGEIDPLKTLQLLPGVRNAGEGNSGLYVRGGGPDQNLIMLDDAVVYNTGHLFGFFSIFNGDAIKNTILIKGGMPAQYGGRLSSVLDIAMKDGNMQNFQVEGGIGTIASRLSIQGPIKKDKASFIVSGRRTYIDFLAKPFIKKSSQFYGSGYFFYDLNAKANYKFSEKDRLYLSGYFGRDVFDFVNRKRSFDIAIPWGNATMTMRWNHVFDRKIFANTTIVYNDYQFDFGARQNDFELRLKSGIRDLNFKVDFDYFPVPYHKIKFGGQYTYHRFTPSVVSGKQDTTIFSPNNSPRKYANEVALYVQDDWEINDKLKLNIGLRWSGFQQIGPYTSFVTDADGNKLDSTVYPQGKRVKNYGGFEPRATIRYALDDETSLKAAITRNLQYIHLVSNAGTTLPTDVWVPSTIRVKPQISWQYAMGLFKNFNDNTYETSVEIYYKSMQNQIEYREGYTPSIRDPEEEFVFGKGWSYGAEFFVNKARGKLTGWVGYTLSWTWRQFPQLNEGNKFHAKYDRRHDLAVVGIYELNNKWKLSSVFVFATGNATSLPERFYVVEGVLMQEYSRVNQYRLDSYHRLDISAIYVPKPNSTKRYKSSWVFSIYNVYSRLNPYFIYFDQSGSPYNGTLEVQAKQVSLFPIIPSVTYNFKF
;
A
#
# COMPACT_ATOMS: atom_id res chain seq x y z
N MET A 1 52.26 4.19 36.10
CA MET A 1 50.81 4.43 36.19
C MET A 1 50.44 5.84 36.62
N LYS A 2 51.00 6.47 37.66
CA LYS A 2 50.63 7.83 38.10
C LYS A 2 50.89 8.93 37.06
N LYS A 3 51.93 8.84 36.22
CA LYS A 3 52.22 9.82 35.15
C LYS A 3 51.28 9.73 33.93
N ILE A 4 50.76 8.54 33.62
CA ILE A 4 49.82 8.34 32.50
C ILE A 4 48.43 8.90 32.89
N ILE A 5 48.01 8.76 34.13
CA ILE A 5 46.74 9.29 34.64
C ILE A 5 46.76 10.84 34.69
N ALA A 6 47.91 11.41 35.06
CA ALA A 6 48.05 12.89 35.05
C ALA A 6 48.02 13.47 33.63
N THR A 7 48.60 12.80 32.61
CA THR A 7 48.58 13.21 31.22
C THR A 7 47.22 13.05 30.62
N CYS A 8 46.44 12.02 30.97
CA CYS A 8 45.03 11.89 30.54
C CYS A 8 44.12 12.93 31.19
N LEU A 9 44.33 13.33 32.42
CA LEU A 9 43.56 14.38 33.10
C LEU A 9 43.86 15.77 32.55
N THR A 10 45.08 16.06 32.14
CA THR A 10 45.46 17.35 31.51
C THR A 10 44.97 17.47 30.07
N LEU A 11 44.84 16.34 29.33
CA LEU A 11 44.18 16.31 28.01
C LEU A 11 42.64 16.49 28.09
N PHE A 12 42.02 16.12 29.22
CA PHE A 12 40.59 16.38 29.44
C PHE A 12 40.27 17.81 29.92
N ALA A 13 41.23 18.52 30.51
CA ALA A 13 41.04 19.88 31.01
C ALA A 13 41.24 20.96 29.93
N GLY A 14 41.75 20.63 28.74
CA GLY A 14 42.07 21.55 27.65
C GLY A 14 40.97 21.79 26.61
N ILE A 15 39.82 21.10 26.71
CA ILE A 15 38.70 21.34 25.80
C ILE A 15 37.64 22.19 26.48
N ASN A 16 37.98 23.41 26.84
CA ASN A 16 37.04 24.52 26.89
C ASN A 16 36.76 24.97 25.44
N ALA A 17 36.11 24.10 24.66
CA ALA A 17 35.49 24.49 23.41
C ALA A 17 34.49 25.60 23.78
N TRP A 18 34.65 26.76 23.24
CA TRP A 18 33.67 27.84 23.28
C TRP A 18 32.37 27.29 22.71
N SER A 19 31.52 26.78 23.60
CA SER A 19 30.20 26.27 23.26
C SER A 19 29.36 27.48 22.84
N GLN A 20 29.37 27.81 21.55
CA GLN A 20 28.42 28.78 21.02
C GLN A 20 27.03 28.37 21.43
N ASN A 21 26.27 29.29 22.04
CA ASN A 21 24.87 29.00 22.42
C ASN A 21 24.08 28.53 21.21
N LYS A 22 23.46 27.39 21.34
CA LYS A 22 22.60 26.78 20.29
C LYS A 22 21.14 26.93 20.68
N TYR A 23 20.34 27.41 19.74
CA TYR A 23 18.92 27.60 19.92
C TYR A 23 18.12 26.83 18.83
N THR A 24 16.89 26.48 19.14
CA THR A 24 16.03 25.67 18.27
C THR A 24 14.86 26.50 17.77
N ILE A 25 14.66 26.46 16.45
CA ILE A 25 13.45 26.94 15.78
C ILE A 25 12.59 25.70 15.47
N SER A 26 11.34 25.70 15.90
CA SER A 26 10.42 24.60 15.63
C SER A 26 9.00 25.11 15.39
N GLY A 27 8.21 24.35 14.66
CA GLY A 27 6.82 24.69 14.36
C GLY A 27 6.23 23.81 13.27
N TYR A 28 5.15 24.28 12.69
CA TYR A 28 4.44 23.58 11.61
C TYR A 28 4.54 24.34 10.29
N VAL A 29 4.61 23.58 9.19
CA VAL A 29 4.42 24.14 7.84
C VAL A 29 2.98 23.89 7.43
N ARG A 30 2.27 24.94 6.98
CA ARG A 30 0.84 24.89 6.65
C ARG A 30 0.56 25.56 5.30
N ASP A 31 -0.48 25.07 4.65
CA ASP A 31 -1.11 25.73 3.52
C ASP A 31 -1.84 27.02 3.99
N SER A 32 -1.59 28.15 3.36
CA SER A 32 -2.18 29.43 3.77
C SER A 32 -3.69 29.54 3.52
N LEU A 33 -4.25 28.75 2.58
CA LEU A 33 -5.67 28.82 2.20
C LEU A 33 -6.52 27.83 3.00
N SER A 34 -5.96 26.71 3.42
CA SER A 34 -6.71 25.64 4.12
C SER A 34 -6.27 25.45 5.56
N SER A 35 -5.10 25.98 5.95
CA SER A 35 -4.39 25.71 7.22
C SER A 35 -4.01 24.24 7.42
N GLU A 36 -4.09 23.42 6.38
CA GLU A 36 -3.66 22.03 6.40
C GLU A 36 -2.13 21.92 6.52
N THR A 37 -1.63 21.01 7.34
CA THR A 37 -0.18 20.81 7.52
C THR A 37 0.45 20.16 6.29
N LEU A 38 1.66 20.58 5.92
CA LEU A 38 2.38 20.10 4.74
C LEU A 38 3.49 19.12 5.14
N ILE A 39 3.42 17.92 4.57
CA ILE A 39 4.32 16.79 4.84
C ILE A 39 5.56 16.91 3.95
N GLY A 40 6.76 16.89 4.54
CA GLY A 40 8.02 16.91 3.77
C GLY A 40 8.39 18.27 3.19
N ALA A 41 7.77 19.36 3.66
CA ALA A 41 8.17 20.71 3.29
C ALA A 41 9.63 20.97 3.71
N SER A 42 10.39 21.61 2.85
CA SER A 42 11.82 21.88 3.08
C SER A 42 12.02 23.24 3.76
N ILE A 43 12.73 23.24 4.86
CA ILE A 43 13.13 24.44 5.61
C ILE A 43 14.66 24.53 5.50
N THR A 44 15.18 25.51 4.79
CA THR A 44 16.62 25.69 4.53
C THR A 44 17.13 27.02 5.06
N VAL A 45 18.36 27.01 5.57
CA VAL A 45 19.07 28.23 6.00
C VAL A 45 19.88 28.73 4.81
N ASN A 46 19.55 29.93 4.33
CA ASN A 46 20.21 30.53 3.16
C ASN A 46 21.71 30.74 3.44
N GLY A 47 22.55 30.35 2.47
CA GLY A 47 24.01 30.48 2.55
C GLY A 47 24.75 29.44 3.39
N GLN A 48 24.08 28.50 4.06
CA GLN A 48 24.75 27.50 4.92
C GLN A 48 24.59 26.04 4.46
N GLY A 49 23.83 25.77 3.39
CA GLY A 49 23.55 24.38 2.94
C GLY A 49 22.75 23.51 3.93
N LYS A 50 22.47 24.05 5.12
CA LYS A 50 21.75 23.33 6.19
C LYS A 50 20.24 23.44 6.02
N GLY A 51 19.54 22.37 6.30
CA GLY A 51 18.08 22.37 6.24
C GLY A 51 17.47 21.09 6.82
N VAL A 52 16.18 21.17 7.14
CA VAL A 52 15.37 20.05 7.63
C VAL A 52 14.09 19.96 6.81
N ASN A 53 13.44 18.79 6.84
CA ASN A 53 12.12 18.63 6.25
C ASN A 53 11.08 18.46 7.36
N SER A 54 9.87 18.97 7.13
CA SER A 54 8.76 18.68 8.03
C SER A 54 8.45 17.18 8.04
N ASN A 55 8.10 16.66 9.22
CA ASN A 55 7.74 15.26 9.40
C ASN A 55 6.38 14.92 8.75
N GLN A 56 5.90 13.69 8.88
CA GLN A 56 4.61 13.24 8.32
C GLN A 56 3.38 13.96 8.92
N TYR A 57 3.57 14.80 9.92
CA TYR A 57 2.54 15.64 10.56
C TYR A 57 2.72 17.13 10.29
N GLY A 58 3.72 17.50 9.46
CA GLY A 58 4.03 18.87 9.11
C GLY A 58 4.87 19.60 10.14
N PHE A 59 5.33 18.95 11.23
CA PHE A 59 6.20 19.53 12.25
C PHE A 59 7.66 19.51 11.78
N TYR A 60 8.40 20.58 12.09
CA TYR A 60 9.83 20.68 11.86
C TYR A 60 10.56 21.20 13.11
N SER A 61 11.83 20.88 13.21
CA SER A 61 12.73 21.41 14.25
C SER A 61 14.15 21.50 13.69
N ILE A 62 14.76 22.65 13.85
CA ILE A 62 16.15 22.92 13.45
C ILE A 62 16.89 23.65 14.58
N THR A 63 18.04 23.12 14.98
CA THR A 63 18.89 23.74 16.01
C THR A 63 20.12 24.38 15.35
N LEU A 64 20.34 25.66 15.60
CA LEU A 64 21.43 26.46 15.03
C LEU A 64 22.17 27.17 16.13
N THR A 65 23.37 27.71 15.85
CA THR A 65 24.09 28.61 16.75
C THR A 65 23.36 29.95 16.85
N GLN A 66 23.61 30.71 17.90
CA GLN A 66 23.08 32.08 18.00
C GLN A 66 23.49 32.92 16.79
N GLY A 67 22.54 33.69 16.23
CA GLY A 67 22.78 34.54 15.05
C GLY A 67 21.51 34.90 14.30
N ILE A 68 21.65 35.72 13.28
CA ILE A 68 20.58 36.13 12.38
C ILE A 68 20.58 35.18 11.16
N TYR A 69 19.43 34.58 10.86
CA TYR A 69 19.30 33.59 9.80
C TYR A 69 18.19 33.96 8.85
N ARG A 70 18.47 33.90 7.57
CA ARG A 70 17.48 33.96 6.50
C ARG A 70 17.04 32.54 6.19
N ILE A 71 15.80 32.23 6.58
CA ILE A 71 15.22 30.87 6.46
C ILE A 71 14.22 30.87 5.34
N VAL A 72 14.37 29.91 4.43
CA VAL A 72 13.45 29.69 3.30
C VAL A 72 12.66 28.40 3.54
N CYS A 73 11.34 28.52 3.57
CA CYS A 73 10.42 27.39 3.53
C CYS A 73 9.91 27.19 2.11
N SER A 74 10.10 26.01 1.56
CA SER A 74 9.66 25.65 0.23
C SER A 74 8.90 24.33 0.23
N TYR A 75 7.81 24.30 -0.56
CA TYR A 75 7.04 23.09 -0.81
C TYR A 75 6.58 23.08 -2.27
N VAL A 76 6.54 21.89 -2.85
CA VAL A 76 6.22 21.75 -4.27
C VAL A 76 4.76 22.13 -4.55
N GLY A 77 4.55 22.96 -5.56
CA GLY A 77 3.23 23.53 -5.86
C GLY A 77 2.89 24.80 -5.06
N TYR A 78 3.84 25.29 -4.25
CA TYR A 78 3.69 26.49 -3.42
C TYR A 78 4.76 27.53 -3.74
N LEU A 79 4.47 28.80 -3.44
CA LEU A 79 5.46 29.87 -3.49
C LEU A 79 6.39 29.72 -2.30
N PRO A 80 7.73 29.80 -2.48
CA PRO A 80 8.65 29.83 -1.36
C PRO A 80 8.35 31.02 -0.45
N THR A 81 8.39 30.80 0.86
CA THR A 81 8.26 31.84 1.87
C THR A 81 9.59 32.00 2.55
N GLU A 82 10.08 33.25 2.62
CA GLU A 82 11.33 33.58 3.22
C GLU A 82 11.10 34.48 4.43
N THR A 83 11.90 34.27 5.49
CA THR A 83 11.81 35.01 6.76
C THR A 83 13.18 35.13 7.35
N GLU A 84 13.50 36.31 7.85
CA GLU A 84 14.68 36.56 8.68
C GLU A 84 14.34 36.36 10.16
N ILE A 85 15.15 35.58 10.87
CA ILE A 85 14.96 35.24 12.28
C ILE A 85 16.26 35.58 13.06
N ASP A 86 16.15 36.44 14.04
CA ASP A 86 17.22 36.64 15.07
C ASP A 86 17.07 35.53 16.11
N LEU A 87 18.00 34.58 16.08
CA LEU A 87 18.00 33.39 16.91
C LEU A 87 18.85 33.59 18.16
N ASN A 88 18.33 34.29 19.15
CA ASN A 88 18.95 34.56 20.47
C ASN A 88 18.33 33.74 21.61
N LYS A 89 17.27 33.00 21.32
CA LYS A 89 16.52 32.05 22.19
C LYS A 89 15.83 30.98 21.38
N ASN A 90 15.28 29.99 22.06
CA ASN A 90 14.41 28.99 21.39
C ASN A 90 13.11 29.62 20.89
N ILE A 91 12.79 29.51 19.59
CA ILE A 91 11.67 30.19 18.94
C ILE A 91 10.68 29.15 18.37
N GLY A 92 9.36 29.32 18.61
CA GLY A 92 8.28 28.64 17.89
C GLY A 92 7.90 29.50 16.69
N PHE A 93 8.02 28.95 15.48
CA PHE A 93 7.68 29.64 14.25
C PHE A 93 6.92 28.70 13.28
N ASN A 94 5.71 29.12 12.86
CA ASN A 94 4.93 28.36 11.87
C ASN A 94 5.06 29.02 10.50
N PHE A 95 5.42 28.24 9.47
CA PHE A 95 5.39 28.71 8.10
C PHE A 95 4.00 28.53 7.50
N SER A 96 3.47 29.59 6.89
CA SER A 96 2.27 29.58 6.07
C SER A 96 2.67 29.81 4.62
N VAL A 97 2.53 28.80 3.76
CA VAL A 97 2.98 28.86 2.38
C VAL A 97 1.77 28.94 1.42
N LEU A 98 1.86 29.82 0.42
CA LEU A 98 0.77 30.05 -0.52
C LEU A 98 0.86 29.08 -1.70
N PRO A 99 -0.23 28.34 -2.02
CA PRO A 99 -0.27 27.54 -3.23
C PRO A 99 -0.05 28.39 -4.48
N LYS A 100 0.78 27.95 -5.41
CA LYS A 100 0.85 28.56 -6.74
C LYS A 100 -0.52 28.41 -7.38
N SER A 101 -1.13 29.55 -7.74
CA SER A 101 -2.39 29.48 -8.49
C SER A 101 -2.15 28.75 -9.83
N SER A 102 -3.15 28.08 -10.34
CA SER A 102 -3.12 27.37 -11.64
C SER A 102 -2.83 28.29 -12.87
N LEU A 103 -2.58 29.57 -12.61
CA LEU A 103 -2.21 30.59 -13.60
C LEU A 103 -0.71 30.62 -13.93
N SER A 104 0.13 29.92 -13.21
CA SER A 104 1.58 29.85 -13.49
C SER A 104 1.89 28.59 -14.28
N GLN A 105 2.49 28.76 -15.44
CA GLN A 105 2.73 27.76 -16.51
C GLN A 105 3.63 26.57 -16.16
N GLU A 106 3.92 26.30 -14.89
CA GLU A 106 4.79 25.18 -14.52
C GLU A 106 4.11 24.28 -13.48
N ILE A 107 3.53 23.17 -13.93
CA ILE A 107 3.05 22.13 -13.02
C ILE A 107 4.27 21.34 -12.54
N VAL A 108 4.69 21.61 -11.33
CA VAL A 108 5.69 20.79 -10.63
C VAL A 108 4.99 19.57 -10.04
N ILE A 109 5.32 18.41 -10.58
CA ILE A 109 4.57 17.16 -10.41
C ILE A 109 4.99 16.36 -9.14
N SER A 110 5.86 16.87 -8.30
CA SER A 110 6.36 16.15 -7.13
C SER A 110 6.03 16.88 -5.81
N SER A 111 5.53 16.16 -4.82
CA SER A 111 5.36 16.67 -3.45
C SER A 111 6.67 16.70 -2.65
N ARG A 112 7.79 16.32 -3.26
CA ARG A 112 9.10 16.12 -2.66
C ARG A 112 10.08 17.20 -3.11
N ARG A 113 11.08 17.53 -2.28
CA ARG A 113 12.22 18.38 -2.67
C ARG A 113 12.80 17.87 -4.00
N ARG A 114 13.14 18.78 -4.93
CA ARG A 114 13.56 18.44 -6.31
C ARG A 114 14.82 17.58 -6.38
N ASP A 115 15.73 17.74 -5.44
CA ASP A 115 16.95 16.95 -5.31
C ASP A 115 16.82 15.74 -4.37
N ALA A 116 15.61 15.44 -3.90
CA ALA A 116 15.34 14.35 -2.96
C ALA A 116 15.68 12.96 -3.53
N ASN A 117 15.58 12.79 -4.85
CA ASN A 117 16.03 11.58 -5.53
C ASN A 117 17.50 11.27 -5.23
N VAL A 118 18.35 12.29 -5.18
CA VAL A 118 19.79 12.18 -4.92
C VAL A 118 20.13 12.37 -3.44
N LYS A 119 19.51 13.36 -2.74
CA LYS A 119 19.93 13.78 -1.39
C LYS A 119 19.36 12.97 -0.22
N ASN A 120 18.23 12.26 -0.39
CA ASN A 120 17.69 11.45 0.68
C ASN A 120 18.46 10.13 0.85
N ALA A 121 18.72 9.72 2.08
CA ALA A 121 19.34 8.44 2.37
C ALA A 121 18.39 7.25 2.04
N GLN A 122 17.09 7.44 2.22
CA GLN A 122 16.09 6.39 1.98
C GLN A 122 16.10 5.92 0.53
N MET A 123 16.33 4.63 0.32
CA MET A 123 16.28 3.96 -0.98
C MET A 123 14.87 3.46 -1.29
N GLY A 124 14.49 3.46 -2.58
CA GLY A 124 13.22 2.88 -3.03
C GLY A 124 11.96 3.58 -2.49
N ARG A 125 12.07 4.83 -2.01
CA ARG A 125 10.94 5.63 -1.57
C ARG A 125 10.40 6.47 -2.72
N ILE A 126 9.10 6.38 -2.96
CA ILE A 126 8.36 7.13 -4.00
C ILE A 126 7.20 7.85 -3.34
N ASP A 127 7.16 9.17 -3.50
CA ASP A 127 6.06 10.01 -3.04
C ASP A 127 5.22 10.43 -4.27
N LEU A 128 3.95 10.03 -4.31
CA LEU A 128 3.02 10.39 -5.36
C LEU A 128 2.00 11.42 -4.88
N SER A 129 2.04 12.59 -5.51
CA SER A 129 1.02 13.62 -5.26
C SER A 129 -0.31 13.28 -5.95
N MET A 130 -1.42 13.67 -5.34
CA MET A 130 -2.75 13.44 -5.92
C MET A 130 -2.94 14.14 -7.28
N ASN A 131 -2.26 15.27 -7.54
CA ASN A 131 -2.30 15.94 -8.84
C ASN A 131 -1.72 15.05 -9.96
N ARG A 132 -0.65 14.31 -9.66
CA ARG A 132 -0.04 13.37 -10.61
C ARG A 132 -0.97 12.18 -10.85
N ILE A 133 -1.53 11.60 -9.80
CA ILE A 133 -2.47 10.49 -9.88
C ILE A 133 -3.70 10.87 -10.73
N ARG A 134 -4.26 12.06 -10.52
CA ARG A 134 -5.42 12.57 -11.30
C ARG A 134 -5.11 12.81 -12.79
N SER A 135 -3.85 12.94 -13.18
CA SER A 135 -3.45 13.20 -14.56
C SER A 135 -3.18 11.90 -15.36
N VAL A 136 -3.15 10.74 -14.73
CA VAL A 136 -2.90 9.44 -15.38
C VAL A 136 -4.23 8.83 -15.81
N PRO A 137 -4.35 8.30 -17.07
CA PRO A 137 -5.54 7.57 -17.49
C PRO A 137 -5.73 6.32 -16.62
N VAL A 138 -6.95 6.09 -16.20
CA VAL A 138 -7.34 4.92 -15.40
C VAL A 138 -8.64 4.32 -15.92
N ILE A 139 -8.90 3.07 -15.56
CA ILE A 139 -10.09 2.37 -15.99
C ILE A 139 -11.36 3.11 -15.54
N PHE A 140 -12.32 3.27 -16.43
CA PHE A 140 -13.60 3.94 -16.22
C PHE A 140 -13.49 5.41 -15.74
N GLY A 141 -12.31 6.06 -15.87
CA GLY A 141 -12.10 7.43 -15.43
C GLY A 141 -12.05 7.65 -13.91
N GLU A 142 -11.97 6.60 -13.12
CA GLU A 142 -11.83 6.69 -11.66
C GLU A 142 -10.39 6.97 -11.24
N ILE A 143 -10.21 7.89 -10.27
CA ILE A 143 -8.91 8.25 -9.71
C ILE A 143 -8.42 7.15 -8.76
N ASP A 144 -7.39 6.41 -9.16
CA ASP A 144 -6.92 5.24 -8.40
C ASP A 144 -5.42 5.31 -8.07
N PRO A 145 -5.06 5.55 -6.80
CA PRO A 145 -3.67 5.58 -6.36
C PRO A 145 -2.92 4.26 -6.56
N LEU A 146 -3.56 3.11 -6.29
CA LEU A 146 -2.89 1.80 -6.44
C LEU A 146 -2.58 1.48 -7.90
N LYS A 147 -3.52 1.76 -8.82
CA LYS A 147 -3.29 1.55 -10.25
C LYS A 147 -2.16 2.43 -10.78
N THR A 148 -2.03 3.65 -10.26
CA THR A 148 -0.90 4.53 -10.62
C THR A 148 0.42 3.99 -10.06
N LEU A 149 0.44 3.45 -8.84
CA LEU A 149 1.64 2.83 -8.26
C LEU A 149 2.10 1.60 -9.04
N GLN A 150 1.18 0.83 -9.62
CA GLN A 150 1.48 -0.33 -10.47
C GLN A 150 2.21 0.04 -11.78
N LEU A 151 2.32 1.32 -12.12
CA LEU A 151 3.10 1.83 -13.27
C LEU A 151 4.55 2.18 -12.91
N LEU A 152 4.99 1.91 -11.69
CA LEU A 152 6.34 2.18 -11.21
C LEU A 152 7.22 0.94 -11.27
N PRO A 153 8.53 1.06 -11.54
CA PRO A 153 9.40 -0.10 -11.60
C PRO A 153 9.46 -0.84 -10.25
N GLY A 154 9.52 -2.17 -10.31
CA GLY A 154 9.52 -3.05 -9.13
C GLY A 154 8.15 -3.22 -8.47
N VAL A 155 7.09 -2.62 -9.00
CA VAL A 155 5.71 -2.74 -8.53
C VAL A 155 4.85 -3.36 -9.63
N ARG A 156 4.18 -4.45 -9.34
CA ARG A 156 3.42 -5.23 -10.32
C ARG A 156 1.99 -5.50 -9.87
N ASN A 157 1.14 -5.79 -10.82
CA ASN A 157 -0.13 -6.47 -10.60
C ASN A 157 -0.05 -7.95 -11.05
N ALA A 158 -0.98 -8.77 -10.62
CA ALA A 158 -1.06 -10.18 -11.08
C ALA A 158 -1.81 -10.36 -12.41
N GLY A 159 -2.20 -9.28 -13.08
CA GLY A 159 -2.99 -9.30 -14.32
C GLY A 159 -4.09 -8.25 -14.30
N GLU A 160 -4.96 -8.26 -15.32
CA GLU A 160 -6.13 -7.39 -15.35
C GLU A 160 -7.01 -7.55 -14.12
N GLY A 161 -7.62 -6.46 -13.68
CA GLY A 161 -8.59 -6.51 -12.59
C GLY A 161 -8.03 -6.87 -11.22
N ASN A 162 -6.71 -6.77 -11.00
CA ASN A 162 -6.10 -7.06 -9.71
C ASN A 162 -5.59 -5.78 -9.03
N SER A 163 -6.04 -5.49 -7.79
CA SER A 163 -5.53 -4.39 -6.97
C SER A 163 -4.33 -4.79 -6.11
N GLY A 164 -3.98 -6.07 -6.05
CA GLY A 164 -2.83 -6.55 -5.29
C GLY A 164 -1.53 -5.92 -5.77
N LEU A 165 -0.69 -5.51 -4.82
CA LEU A 165 0.66 -5.04 -5.09
C LEU A 165 1.64 -6.20 -4.91
N TYR A 166 2.44 -6.44 -5.93
CA TYR A 166 3.54 -7.41 -5.89
C TYR A 166 4.83 -6.63 -6.02
N VAL A 167 5.55 -6.46 -4.92
CA VAL A 167 6.74 -5.59 -4.89
C VAL A 167 7.99 -6.44 -4.70
N ARG A 168 8.93 -6.34 -5.67
CA ARG A 168 10.21 -7.07 -5.61
C ARG A 168 10.04 -8.55 -5.26
N GLY A 169 9.09 -9.22 -5.92
CA GLY A 169 8.80 -10.65 -5.73
C GLY A 169 8.12 -11.01 -4.41
N GLY A 170 7.61 -10.04 -3.68
CA GLY A 170 6.70 -10.29 -2.55
C GLY A 170 5.26 -10.35 -2.98
N GLY A 171 4.46 -11.18 -2.32
CA GLY A 171 3.02 -11.32 -2.50
C GLY A 171 2.23 -10.13 -1.94
N PRO A 172 0.91 -10.08 -2.16
CA PRO A 172 0.07 -8.97 -1.70
C PRO A 172 0.06 -8.81 -0.18
N ASP A 173 0.05 -9.92 0.56
CA ASP A 173 0.10 -9.97 2.02
C ASP A 173 1.43 -9.51 2.61
N GLN A 174 2.50 -9.49 1.79
CA GLN A 174 3.83 -9.09 2.18
C GLN A 174 4.06 -7.57 2.08
N ASN A 175 3.03 -6.80 1.74
CA ASN A 175 3.05 -5.35 1.72
C ASN A 175 2.24 -4.78 2.89
N LEU A 176 2.81 -3.85 3.63
CA LEU A 176 2.11 -3.10 4.67
C LEU A 176 1.36 -1.94 4.01
N ILE A 177 0.05 -2.05 3.91
CA ILE A 177 -0.79 -1.01 3.33
C ILE A 177 -1.60 -0.36 4.44
N MET A 178 -1.45 0.96 4.59
CA MET A 178 -2.08 1.73 5.66
C MET A 178 -2.84 2.92 5.12
N LEU A 179 -3.97 3.22 5.75
CA LEU A 179 -4.73 4.45 5.59
C LEU A 179 -4.81 5.18 6.94
N ASP A 180 -4.14 6.32 7.07
CA ASP A 180 -4.03 7.07 8.34
C ASP A 180 -3.61 6.18 9.53
N ASP A 181 -2.53 5.39 9.39
CA ASP A 181 -1.99 4.39 10.34
C ASP A 181 -2.81 3.10 10.48
N ALA A 182 -4.05 3.02 9.98
CA ALA A 182 -4.84 1.80 10.01
C ALA A 182 -4.40 0.82 8.92
N VAL A 183 -4.09 -0.42 9.30
CA VAL A 183 -3.75 -1.49 8.34
C VAL A 183 -5.00 -1.87 7.53
N VAL A 184 -4.87 -1.93 6.21
CA VAL A 184 -5.93 -2.36 5.31
C VAL A 184 -5.62 -3.77 4.79
N TYR A 185 -6.50 -4.72 5.07
CA TYR A 185 -6.31 -6.13 4.71
C TYR A 185 -6.75 -6.46 3.29
N ASN A 186 -7.83 -5.86 2.80
CA ASN A 186 -8.24 -5.96 1.41
C ASN A 186 -8.25 -4.55 0.78
N THR A 187 -7.48 -4.38 -0.28
CA THR A 187 -7.28 -3.09 -0.94
C THR A 187 -8.13 -2.89 -2.18
N GLY A 188 -8.99 -3.86 -2.54
CA GLY A 188 -9.71 -3.85 -3.80
C GLY A 188 -11.21 -4.02 -3.68
N HIS A 189 -11.92 -3.26 -4.51
CA HIS A 189 -13.31 -3.47 -4.86
C HIS A 189 -13.43 -4.25 -6.17
N LEU A 190 -14.57 -4.93 -6.38
CA LEU A 190 -14.85 -5.72 -7.58
C LEU A 190 -13.70 -6.66 -7.90
N PHE A 191 -13.36 -7.55 -6.96
CA PHE A 191 -12.25 -8.49 -7.11
C PHE A 191 -10.89 -7.84 -7.46
N GLY A 192 -10.74 -6.51 -7.26
CA GLY A 192 -9.50 -5.78 -7.48
C GLY A 192 -9.49 -4.85 -8.71
N PHE A 193 -10.61 -4.65 -9.38
CA PHE A 193 -10.69 -3.69 -10.48
C PHE A 193 -10.51 -2.25 -10.04
N PHE A 194 -10.98 -1.90 -8.85
CA PHE A 194 -10.82 -0.59 -8.22
C PHE A 194 -10.13 -0.73 -6.88
N SER A 195 -9.33 0.25 -6.51
CA SER A 195 -8.87 0.33 -5.13
C SER A 195 -9.94 0.92 -4.20
N ILE A 196 -9.84 0.59 -2.93
CA ILE A 196 -10.68 1.18 -1.88
C ILE A 196 -10.36 2.66 -1.62
N PHE A 197 -9.27 3.19 -2.18
CA PHE A 197 -8.76 4.52 -1.89
C PHE A 197 -9.46 5.58 -2.76
N ASN A 198 -10.37 6.34 -2.14
CA ASN A 198 -11.04 7.45 -2.80
C ASN A 198 -10.09 8.64 -2.96
N GLY A 199 -9.71 8.98 -4.20
CA GLY A 199 -8.75 10.04 -4.50
C GLY A 199 -9.16 11.43 -4.02
N ASP A 200 -10.43 11.70 -3.74
CA ASP A 200 -10.87 12.99 -3.19
C ASP A 200 -10.61 13.11 -1.69
N ALA A 201 -10.53 11.98 -0.96
CA ALA A 201 -10.20 11.95 0.47
C ALA A 201 -8.68 11.91 0.75
N ILE A 202 -7.85 11.57 -0.25
CA ILE A 202 -6.42 11.33 -0.04
C ILE A 202 -5.61 12.61 -0.23
N LYS A 203 -4.62 12.80 0.66
CA LYS A 203 -3.66 13.90 0.64
C LYS A 203 -2.35 13.51 -0.03
N ASN A 204 -1.77 12.40 0.40
CA ASN A 204 -0.47 11.91 -0.05
C ASN A 204 -0.40 10.39 -0.02
N THR A 205 0.46 9.84 -0.88
CA THR A 205 0.71 8.41 -0.99
C THR A 205 2.20 8.17 -1.07
N ILE A 206 2.73 7.40 -0.11
CA ILE A 206 4.16 7.09 0.00
C ILE A 206 4.34 5.58 -0.15
N LEU A 207 5.11 5.17 -1.16
CA LEU A 207 5.53 3.79 -1.34
C LEU A 207 7.02 3.65 -0.98
N ILE A 208 7.36 2.63 -0.17
CA ILE A 208 8.73 2.28 0.20
C ILE A 208 8.98 0.83 -0.23
N LYS A 209 9.79 0.63 -1.28
CA LYS A 209 10.11 -0.69 -1.87
C LYS A 209 11.38 -1.33 -1.28
N GLY A 210 12.22 -0.54 -0.62
CA GLY A 210 13.49 -0.97 -0.06
C GLY A 210 13.97 -0.08 1.06
N GLY A 211 14.88 -0.57 1.91
CA GLY A 211 15.35 0.21 3.05
C GLY A 211 14.21 0.59 3.99
N MET A 212 13.28 -0.32 4.28
CA MET A 212 12.12 -0.05 5.14
C MET A 212 12.53 0.55 6.49
N PRO A 213 12.04 1.75 6.89
CA PRO A 213 12.32 2.34 8.19
C PRO A 213 11.88 1.47 9.37
N ALA A 214 12.57 1.57 10.52
CA ALA A 214 12.32 0.72 11.68
C ALA A 214 10.93 0.88 12.32
N GLN A 215 10.28 2.03 12.12
CA GLN A 215 8.90 2.28 12.57
C GLN A 215 7.86 1.35 11.92
N TYR A 216 8.14 0.81 10.74
CA TYR A 216 7.28 -0.12 10.03
C TYR A 216 7.74 -1.56 10.23
N GLY A 217 6.83 -2.51 10.27
CA GLY A 217 7.14 -3.94 10.42
C GLY A 217 5.94 -4.84 10.14
N GLY A 218 6.10 -6.13 10.41
CA GLY A 218 5.03 -7.13 10.26
C GLY A 218 4.75 -7.53 8.81
N ARG A 219 5.55 -7.05 7.83
CA ARG A 219 5.45 -7.40 6.41
C ARG A 219 6.83 -7.50 5.77
N LEU A 220 6.99 -8.33 4.73
CA LEU A 220 8.30 -8.70 4.18
C LEU A 220 8.78 -7.81 3.05
N SER A 221 7.90 -7.07 2.34
CA SER A 221 8.23 -6.55 1.02
C SER A 221 8.26 -5.03 0.94
N SER A 222 7.15 -4.37 1.17
CA SER A 222 7.03 -2.92 1.02
C SER A 222 6.10 -2.30 2.05
N VAL A 223 6.13 -0.97 2.10
CA VAL A 223 5.16 -0.16 2.85
C VAL A 223 4.47 0.78 1.91
N LEU A 224 3.15 0.84 1.96
CA LEU A 224 2.32 1.84 1.33
C LEU A 224 1.60 2.62 2.42
N ASP A 225 2.01 3.85 2.64
CA ASP A 225 1.46 4.75 3.64
C ASP A 225 0.62 5.84 2.94
N ILE A 226 -0.68 5.82 3.20
CA ILE A 226 -1.67 6.72 2.58
C ILE A 226 -2.27 7.60 3.66
N ALA A 227 -2.06 8.91 3.52
CA ALA A 227 -2.59 9.92 4.42
C ALA A 227 -3.88 10.54 3.85
N MET A 228 -4.92 10.64 4.66
CA MET A 228 -6.15 11.37 4.34
C MET A 228 -5.97 12.88 4.51
N LYS A 229 -6.72 13.67 3.73
CA LYS A 229 -6.83 15.13 3.90
C LYS A 229 -7.37 15.45 5.30
N ASP A 230 -6.89 16.56 5.89
CA ASP A 230 -7.31 17.00 7.22
C ASP A 230 -8.60 17.82 7.19
N GLY A 231 -9.06 18.26 5.99
CA GLY A 231 -10.16 19.19 5.81
C GLY A 231 -9.71 20.66 5.90
N ASN A 232 -10.50 21.54 5.28
CA ASN A 232 -10.20 22.97 5.21
C ASN A 232 -10.66 23.69 6.49
N MET A 233 -9.75 24.38 7.19
CA MET A 233 -10.06 25.12 8.42
C MET A 233 -10.61 26.54 8.18
N GLN A 234 -10.57 27.02 6.93
CA GLN A 234 -10.93 28.38 6.58
C GLN A 234 -12.29 28.47 5.89
N ASN A 235 -12.52 27.62 4.91
CA ASN A 235 -13.68 27.68 4.03
C ASN A 235 -14.32 26.33 3.81
N PHE A 236 -15.64 26.34 3.61
CA PHE A 236 -16.36 25.18 3.12
C PHE A 236 -16.02 24.95 1.65
N GLN A 237 -15.78 23.70 1.29
CA GLN A 237 -15.52 23.26 -0.08
C GLN A 237 -16.28 21.96 -0.34
N VAL A 238 -16.83 21.87 -1.54
CA VAL A 238 -17.47 20.66 -2.05
C VAL A 238 -16.79 20.31 -3.36
N GLU A 239 -16.28 19.10 -3.48
CA GLU A 239 -15.73 18.56 -4.73
C GLU A 239 -16.35 17.20 -5.01
N GLY A 240 -16.51 16.87 -6.30
CA GLY A 240 -17.07 15.60 -6.68
C GLY A 240 -16.90 15.29 -8.15
N GLY A 241 -17.36 14.09 -8.52
CA GLY A 241 -17.34 13.63 -9.90
C GLY A 241 -18.50 12.70 -10.20
N ILE A 242 -19.04 12.81 -11.40
CA ILE A 242 -20.04 11.91 -11.95
C ILE A 242 -19.41 11.27 -13.18
N GLY A 243 -19.10 9.97 -13.07
CA GLY A 243 -18.50 9.19 -14.14
C GLY A 243 -19.47 8.21 -14.77
N THR A 244 -18.98 7.43 -15.74
CA THR A 244 -19.79 6.46 -16.46
C THR A 244 -20.36 5.37 -15.54
N ILE A 245 -19.61 4.94 -14.51
CA ILE A 245 -20.02 3.80 -13.65
C ILE A 245 -20.03 4.12 -12.16
N ALA A 246 -19.45 5.24 -11.74
CA ALA A 246 -19.36 5.63 -10.34
C ALA A 246 -19.54 7.12 -10.16
N SER A 247 -20.03 7.50 -9.00
CA SER A 247 -20.07 8.91 -8.55
C SER A 247 -19.39 9.03 -7.20
N ARG A 248 -18.77 10.19 -6.99
CA ARG A 248 -18.12 10.54 -5.73
C ARG A 248 -18.46 11.96 -5.32
N LEU A 249 -18.50 12.20 -4.02
CA LEU A 249 -18.75 13.50 -3.42
C LEU A 249 -17.89 13.65 -2.18
N SER A 250 -17.25 14.80 -2.03
CA SER A 250 -16.46 15.15 -0.86
C SER A 250 -16.85 16.53 -0.36
N ILE A 251 -17.12 16.64 0.92
CA ILE A 251 -17.49 17.87 1.61
C ILE A 251 -16.48 18.10 2.74
N GLN A 252 -15.90 19.28 2.78
CA GLN A 252 -14.94 19.66 3.82
C GLN A 252 -15.14 21.10 4.25
N GLY A 253 -14.78 21.41 5.49
CA GLY A 253 -14.89 22.76 5.99
C GLY A 253 -14.50 22.92 7.47
N PRO A 254 -14.55 24.16 7.99
CA PRO A 254 -14.29 24.42 9.39
C PRO A 254 -15.45 23.97 10.27
N ILE A 255 -15.15 23.22 11.34
CA ILE A 255 -16.01 23.08 12.52
C ILE A 255 -15.86 24.37 13.33
N LYS A 256 -14.61 24.83 13.50
CA LYS A 256 -14.25 26.11 14.12
C LYS A 256 -13.03 26.67 13.38
N LYS A 257 -13.18 27.86 12.79
CA LYS A 257 -12.09 28.52 12.03
C LYS A 257 -10.79 28.50 12.83
N ASP A 258 -9.67 28.17 12.15
CA ASP A 258 -8.30 28.09 12.66
C ASP A 258 -8.05 27.02 13.75
N LYS A 259 -9.10 26.32 14.21
CA LYS A 259 -9.00 25.35 15.29
C LYS A 259 -9.43 23.93 14.91
N ALA A 260 -10.49 23.80 14.13
CA ALA A 260 -11.06 22.49 13.84
C ALA A 260 -11.63 22.42 12.43
N SER A 261 -11.41 21.30 11.75
CA SER A 261 -11.97 21.03 10.44
C SER A 261 -12.45 19.59 10.31
N PHE A 262 -13.26 19.36 9.30
CA PHE A 262 -13.72 18.04 8.91
C PHE A 262 -13.64 17.85 7.40
N ILE A 263 -13.58 16.59 6.98
CA ILE A 263 -13.84 16.12 5.62
C ILE A 263 -14.67 14.85 5.71
N VAL A 264 -15.68 14.75 4.83
CA VAL A 264 -16.45 13.53 4.58
C VAL A 264 -16.48 13.32 3.08
N SER A 265 -16.14 12.12 2.65
CA SER A 265 -16.10 11.77 1.24
C SER A 265 -16.73 10.41 1.02
N GLY A 266 -17.67 10.31 0.09
CA GLY A 266 -18.32 9.07 -0.29
C GLY A 266 -18.16 8.78 -1.78
N ARG A 267 -18.17 7.48 -2.13
CA ARG A 267 -18.17 6.98 -3.50
C ARG A 267 -19.11 5.78 -3.60
N ARG A 268 -19.82 5.65 -4.71
CA ARG A 268 -20.63 4.47 -5.05
C ARG A 268 -20.57 4.19 -6.54
N THR A 269 -20.47 2.90 -6.90
CA THR A 269 -20.74 2.44 -8.27
C THR A 269 -22.22 2.14 -8.44
N TYR A 270 -22.73 2.27 -9.67
CA TYR A 270 -24.14 2.04 -10.01
C TYR A 270 -24.31 1.19 -11.26
N ILE A 271 -23.34 0.29 -11.54
CA ILE A 271 -23.41 -0.65 -12.65
C ILE A 271 -24.59 -1.61 -12.51
N ASP A 272 -24.95 -1.97 -11.27
CA ASP A 272 -26.15 -2.71 -10.91
C ASP A 272 -27.43 -2.08 -11.46
N PHE A 273 -27.54 -0.76 -11.36
CA PHE A 273 -28.67 0.01 -11.86
C PHE A 273 -28.60 0.21 -13.37
N LEU A 274 -27.41 0.55 -13.92
CA LEU A 274 -27.24 0.83 -15.36
C LEU A 274 -27.39 -0.43 -16.22
N ALA A 275 -26.96 -1.59 -15.76
CA ALA A 275 -27.05 -2.84 -16.50
C ALA A 275 -28.48 -3.41 -16.54
N LYS A 276 -29.30 -3.11 -15.52
CA LYS A 276 -30.63 -3.70 -15.34
C LYS A 276 -31.58 -3.56 -16.55
N PRO A 277 -31.66 -2.40 -17.25
CA PRO A 277 -32.52 -2.25 -18.44
C PRO A 277 -32.10 -3.15 -19.62
N PHE A 278 -30.81 -3.54 -19.68
CA PHE A 278 -30.25 -4.33 -20.76
C PHE A 278 -30.36 -5.85 -20.51
N ILE A 279 -30.67 -6.27 -19.27
CA ILE A 279 -30.87 -7.68 -18.92
C ILE A 279 -32.33 -8.02 -19.11
N LYS A 280 -32.64 -8.88 -20.09
CA LYS A 280 -34.02 -9.34 -20.33
C LYS A 280 -34.61 -9.99 -19.07
N LYS A 281 -35.86 -9.66 -18.73
CA LYS A 281 -36.58 -10.25 -17.58
C LYS A 281 -36.66 -11.78 -17.63
N SER A 282 -36.65 -12.36 -18.84
CA SER A 282 -36.61 -13.82 -19.08
C SER A 282 -35.19 -14.43 -18.91
N SER A 283 -34.16 -13.64 -18.77
CA SER A 283 -32.79 -14.13 -18.54
C SER A 283 -32.72 -14.86 -17.20
N GLN A 284 -31.99 -15.98 -17.19
CA GLN A 284 -31.72 -16.73 -15.97
C GLN A 284 -30.94 -15.90 -14.94
N PHE A 285 -30.20 -14.85 -15.38
CA PHE A 285 -29.39 -13.96 -14.54
C PHE A 285 -30.13 -12.66 -14.15
N TYR A 286 -31.42 -12.51 -14.46
CA TYR A 286 -32.17 -11.33 -14.07
C TYR A 286 -32.30 -11.22 -12.55
N GLY A 287 -31.79 -10.14 -11.99
CA GLY A 287 -31.68 -9.92 -10.55
C GLY A 287 -30.23 -10.00 -10.03
N SER A 288 -29.31 -10.53 -10.85
CA SER A 288 -27.88 -10.46 -10.52
C SER A 288 -27.36 -9.03 -10.62
N GLY A 289 -26.43 -8.67 -9.76
CA GLY A 289 -25.85 -7.34 -9.76
C GLY A 289 -24.59 -7.25 -8.91
N TYR A 290 -23.87 -6.17 -9.12
CA TYR A 290 -22.71 -5.82 -8.32
C TYR A 290 -22.65 -4.29 -8.11
N PHE A 291 -22.37 -3.90 -6.89
CA PHE A 291 -22.00 -2.53 -6.56
C PHE A 291 -21.07 -2.50 -5.36
N PHE A 292 -20.31 -1.42 -5.24
CA PHE A 292 -19.62 -1.09 -4.00
C PHE A 292 -19.89 0.35 -3.59
N TYR A 293 -19.68 0.61 -2.33
CA TYR A 293 -19.67 1.95 -1.77
C TYR A 293 -18.60 2.08 -0.71
N ASP A 294 -18.04 3.27 -0.60
CA ASP A 294 -17.11 3.63 0.43
C ASP A 294 -17.36 5.03 1.02
N LEU A 295 -17.05 5.17 2.28
CA LEU A 295 -17.14 6.37 3.06
C LEU A 295 -15.82 6.62 3.78
N ASN A 296 -15.29 7.81 3.63
CA ASN A 296 -14.13 8.31 4.36
C ASN A 296 -14.55 9.52 5.17
N ALA A 297 -14.16 9.58 6.44
CA ALA A 297 -14.42 10.72 7.30
C ALA A 297 -13.20 11.04 8.14
N LYS A 298 -12.86 12.31 8.29
CA LYS A 298 -11.80 12.76 9.18
C LYS A 298 -12.19 14.09 9.81
N ALA A 299 -11.93 14.23 11.09
CA ALA A 299 -12.05 15.46 11.83
C ALA A 299 -10.78 15.71 12.63
N ASN A 300 -10.45 16.97 12.88
CA ASN A 300 -9.34 17.33 13.72
C ASN A 300 -9.66 18.55 14.57
N TYR A 301 -9.00 18.60 15.74
CA TYR A 301 -9.14 19.70 16.68
C TYR A 301 -7.77 20.10 17.25
N LYS A 302 -7.40 21.35 17.10
CA LYS A 302 -6.21 21.97 17.67
C LYS A 302 -6.56 22.57 19.03
N PHE A 303 -6.17 21.91 20.11
CA PHE A 303 -6.37 22.41 21.48
C PHE A 303 -5.41 23.57 21.79
N SER A 304 -4.15 23.40 21.40
CA SER A 304 -3.06 24.36 21.59
C SER A 304 -2.07 24.32 20.41
N GLU A 305 -1.00 25.12 20.45
CA GLU A 305 0.11 24.97 19.48
C GLU A 305 0.89 23.66 19.69
N LYS A 306 0.75 23.03 20.84
CA LYS A 306 1.41 21.78 21.17
C LYS A 306 0.53 20.54 20.97
N ASP A 307 -0.80 20.70 21.03
CA ASP A 307 -1.73 19.58 21.09
C ASP A 307 -2.74 19.60 19.96
N ARG A 308 -2.81 18.51 19.22
CA ARG A 308 -3.78 18.32 18.17
C ARG A 308 -4.31 16.88 18.15
N LEU A 309 -5.62 16.74 18.12
CA LEU A 309 -6.32 15.46 18.04
C LEU A 309 -6.90 15.30 16.62
N TYR A 310 -6.79 14.08 16.10
CA TYR A 310 -7.41 13.66 14.85
C TYR A 310 -8.26 12.45 15.10
N LEU A 311 -9.39 12.40 14.44
CA LEU A 311 -10.26 11.23 14.37
C LEU A 311 -10.52 10.97 12.89
N SER A 312 -10.16 9.78 12.39
CA SER A 312 -10.42 9.38 11.02
C SER A 312 -11.04 7.99 10.95
N GLY A 313 -11.81 7.74 9.90
CA GLY A 313 -12.42 6.45 9.67
C GLY A 313 -12.66 6.20 8.19
N TYR A 314 -12.65 4.92 7.85
CA TYR A 314 -13.00 4.40 6.54
C TYR A 314 -14.01 3.26 6.72
N PHE A 315 -15.00 3.24 5.85
CA PHE A 315 -15.94 2.13 5.71
C PHE A 315 -16.15 1.86 4.23
N GLY A 316 -15.90 0.64 3.79
CA GLY A 316 -16.14 0.22 2.41
C GLY A 316 -16.73 -1.16 2.35
N ARG A 317 -17.68 -1.35 1.45
CA ARG A 317 -18.36 -2.64 1.27
C ARG A 317 -18.66 -2.91 -0.20
N ASP A 318 -18.35 -4.11 -0.60
CA ASP A 318 -18.76 -4.71 -1.86
C ASP A 318 -19.98 -5.59 -1.64
N VAL A 319 -20.88 -5.59 -2.62
CA VAL A 319 -22.06 -6.44 -2.64
C VAL A 319 -22.15 -7.05 -4.03
N PHE A 320 -21.93 -8.36 -4.09
CA PHE A 320 -22.10 -9.16 -5.30
C PHE A 320 -23.23 -10.16 -5.07
N ASP A 321 -24.28 -10.03 -5.86
CA ASP A 321 -25.43 -10.91 -5.85
C ASP A 321 -25.55 -11.61 -7.22
N PHE A 322 -25.49 -12.92 -7.23
CA PHE A 322 -25.71 -13.73 -8.42
C PHE A 322 -26.96 -14.57 -8.22
N VAL A 323 -27.91 -14.42 -9.12
CA VAL A 323 -29.20 -15.12 -9.09
C VAL A 323 -29.35 -15.96 -10.34
N ASN A 324 -29.58 -17.26 -10.19
CA ASN A 324 -29.97 -18.15 -11.29
C ASN A 324 -31.38 -18.72 -11.06
N ARG A 325 -32.38 -18.04 -11.59
CA ARG A 325 -33.79 -18.36 -11.38
C ARG A 325 -34.19 -19.74 -11.95
N LYS A 326 -33.53 -20.22 -13.02
CA LYS A 326 -33.85 -21.53 -13.62
C LYS A 326 -33.40 -22.68 -12.75
N ARG A 327 -32.35 -22.48 -11.92
CA ARG A 327 -31.79 -23.52 -11.05
C ARG A 327 -32.13 -23.30 -9.58
N SER A 328 -32.93 -22.27 -9.25
CA SER A 328 -33.23 -21.85 -7.88
C SER A 328 -31.94 -21.68 -7.03
N PHE A 329 -30.91 -21.05 -7.65
CA PHE A 329 -29.58 -20.93 -7.09
C PHE A 329 -29.19 -19.49 -6.96
N ASP A 330 -28.85 -19.07 -5.75
CA ASP A 330 -28.42 -17.71 -5.41
C ASP A 330 -27.05 -17.74 -4.74
N ILE A 331 -26.18 -16.79 -5.11
CA ILE A 331 -24.91 -16.53 -4.41
C ILE A 331 -24.89 -15.07 -3.97
N ALA A 332 -24.56 -14.84 -2.71
CA ALA A 332 -24.29 -13.51 -2.18
C ALA A 332 -22.87 -13.47 -1.61
N ILE A 333 -22.08 -12.49 -2.03
CA ILE A 333 -20.70 -12.32 -1.56
C ILE A 333 -20.51 -10.86 -1.12
N PRO A 334 -20.85 -10.50 0.11
CA PRO A 334 -20.46 -9.23 0.70
C PRO A 334 -19.08 -9.32 1.36
N TRP A 335 -18.20 -8.33 1.09
CA TRP A 335 -16.94 -8.17 1.79
C TRP A 335 -16.61 -6.69 2.00
N GLY A 336 -15.70 -6.40 2.92
CA GLY A 336 -15.31 -5.01 3.15
C GLY A 336 -14.41 -4.79 4.35
N ASN A 337 -13.98 -3.54 4.50
CA ASN A 337 -13.17 -3.09 5.61
C ASN A 337 -13.88 -1.95 6.35
N ALA A 338 -13.70 -1.93 7.68
CA ALA A 338 -13.99 -0.79 8.53
C ALA A 338 -12.74 -0.44 9.33
N THR A 339 -12.32 0.82 9.31
CA THR A 339 -11.19 1.30 10.12
C THR A 339 -11.56 2.56 10.85
N MET A 340 -11.03 2.70 12.06
CA MET A 340 -11.13 3.93 12.85
C MET A 340 -9.78 4.22 13.49
N THR A 341 -9.31 5.45 13.36
CA THR A 341 -8.04 5.90 13.92
C THR A 341 -8.28 7.14 14.77
N MET A 342 -7.84 7.10 16.03
CA MET A 342 -7.70 8.26 16.89
C MET A 342 -6.21 8.56 17.07
N ARG A 343 -5.79 9.77 16.77
CA ARG A 343 -4.40 10.19 16.82
C ARG A 343 -4.25 11.48 17.59
N TRP A 344 -3.36 11.49 18.58
CA TRP A 344 -2.96 12.68 19.33
C TRP A 344 -1.51 13.03 19.03
N ASN A 345 -1.30 14.23 18.48
CA ASN A 345 0.03 14.81 18.30
C ASN A 345 0.32 15.73 19.48
N HIS A 346 1.49 15.55 20.09
CA HIS A 346 1.95 16.37 21.20
C HIS A 346 3.41 16.84 20.99
N VAL A 347 3.66 18.12 21.21
CA VAL A 347 4.99 18.74 21.19
C VAL A 347 5.43 18.94 22.64
N PHE A 348 6.27 18.02 23.18
CA PHE A 348 6.79 18.14 24.55
C PHE A 348 7.65 19.37 24.71
N ASP A 349 8.63 19.47 23.83
CA ASP A 349 9.47 20.66 23.70
C ASP A 349 9.80 20.92 22.21
N ARG A 350 10.73 21.82 21.94
CA ARG A 350 11.07 22.19 20.56
C ARG A 350 11.82 21.11 19.78
N LYS A 351 12.33 20.10 20.48
CA LYS A 351 13.11 18.98 19.92
C LYS A 351 12.39 17.66 19.95
N ILE A 352 11.32 17.51 20.73
CA ILE A 352 10.62 16.23 20.91
C ILE A 352 9.16 16.41 20.51
N PHE A 353 8.78 15.65 19.47
CA PHE A 353 7.43 15.51 18.99
C PHE A 353 6.98 14.07 19.24
N ALA A 354 5.75 13.90 19.75
CA ALA A 354 5.14 12.59 19.93
C ALA A 354 3.85 12.44 19.13
N ASN A 355 3.60 11.23 18.70
CA ASN A 355 2.38 10.82 18.05
C ASN A 355 1.84 9.55 18.73
N THR A 356 0.70 9.67 19.39
CA THR A 356 0.00 8.54 20.01
C THR A 356 -1.22 8.18 19.17
N THR A 357 -1.34 6.91 18.79
CA THR A 357 -2.39 6.45 17.88
C THR A 357 -3.09 5.22 18.45
N ILE A 358 -4.42 5.21 18.37
CA ILE A 358 -5.26 4.05 18.63
C ILE A 358 -5.98 3.74 17.33
N VAL A 359 -5.92 2.47 16.92
CA VAL A 359 -6.54 2.02 15.65
C VAL A 359 -7.42 0.82 15.92
N TYR A 360 -8.61 0.86 15.35
CA TYR A 360 -9.51 -0.29 15.23
C TYR A 360 -9.67 -0.65 13.76
N ASN A 361 -9.48 -1.95 13.44
CA ASN A 361 -9.68 -2.49 12.10
C ASN A 361 -10.63 -3.68 12.16
N ASP A 362 -11.50 -3.79 11.16
CA ASP A 362 -12.39 -4.94 10.97
C ASP A 362 -12.50 -5.24 9.47
N TYR A 363 -11.88 -6.32 9.03
CA TYR A 363 -12.06 -6.88 7.70
C TYR A 363 -12.95 -8.10 7.78
N GLN A 364 -13.97 -8.15 6.94
CA GLN A 364 -14.92 -9.25 6.88
C GLN A 364 -15.18 -9.67 5.43
N PHE A 365 -15.27 -10.97 5.25
CA PHE A 365 -15.72 -11.63 4.05
C PHE A 365 -16.81 -12.64 4.42
N ASP A 366 -17.92 -12.61 3.70
CA ASP A 366 -19.03 -13.53 3.87
C ASP A 366 -19.39 -14.08 2.48
N PHE A 367 -19.46 -15.37 2.32
CA PHE A 367 -19.94 -16.04 1.13
C PHE A 367 -21.16 -16.84 1.50
N GLY A 368 -22.26 -16.60 0.84
CA GLY A 368 -23.49 -17.37 0.96
C GLY A 368 -23.89 -17.95 -0.37
N ALA A 369 -24.15 -19.26 -0.41
CA ALA A 369 -24.74 -19.93 -1.56
C ALA A 369 -26.00 -20.63 -1.10
N ARG A 370 -27.12 -20.40 -1.80
CA ARG A 370 -28.39 -21.03 -1.51
C ARG A 370 -28.91 -21.73 -2.76
N GLN A 371 -29.38 -22.98 -2.58
CA GLN A 371 -30.08 -23.74 -3.61
C GLN A 371 -31.28 -24.43 -2.96
N ASN A 372 -32.48 -24.03 -3.37
CA ASN A 372 -33.74 -24.44 -2.71
C ASN A 372 -33.67 -24.16 -1.20
N ASP A 373 -33.81 -25.18 -0.36
CA ASP A 373 -33.80 -25.09 1.11
C ASP A 373 -32.40 -25.31 1.72
N PHE A 374 -31.41 -25.57 0.88
CA PHE A 374 -30.01 -25.71 1.30
C PHE A 374 -29.28 -24.37 1.22
N GLU A 375 -28.65 -23.94 2.31
CA GLU A 375 -27.82 -22.76 2.39
C GLU A 375 -26.42 -23.14 2.90
N LEU A 376 -25.38 -22.71 2.17
CA LEU A 376 -23.98 -22.79 2.58
C LEU A 376 -23.48 -21.40 2.88
N ARG A 377 -22.86 -21.21 4.03
CA ARG A 377 -22.18 -19.95 4.40
C ARG A 377 -20.73 -20.20 4.78
N LEU A 378 -19.86 -19.33 4.28
CA LEU A 378 -18.44 -19.27 4.63
C LEU A 378 -18.11 -17.87 5.10
N LYS A 379 -17.58 -17.75 6.31
CA LYS A 379 -17.17 -16.47 6.92
C LYS A 379 -15.69 -16.47 7.21
N SER A 380 -15.02 -15.39 6.83
CA SER A 380 -13.62 -15.14 7.17
C SER A 380 -13.42 -13.68 7.57
N GLY A 381 -12.42 -13.40 8.39
CA GLY A 381 -12.14 -12.01 8.78
C GLY A 381 -11.01 -11.87 9.79
N ILE A 382 -10.59 -10.64 9.95
CA ILE A 382 -9.57 -10.24 10.92
C ILE A 382 -10.00 -8.93 11.56
N ARG A 383 -9.88 -8.88 12.89
CA ARG A 383 -10.18 -7.69 13.69
C ARG A 383 -9.02 -7.36 14.60
N ASP A 384 -8.59 -6.11 14.57
CA ASP A 384 -7.45 -5.63 15.33
C ASP A 384 -7.81 -4.45 16.21
N LEU A 385 -7.17 -4.39 17.37
CA LEU A 385 -7.06 -3.20 18.20
C LEU A 385 -5.58 -2.90 18.39
N ASN A 386 -5.10 -1.77 17.84
CA ASN A 386 -3.71 -1.36 17.90
C ASN A 386 -3.55 -0.09 18.73
N PHE A 387 -2.51 -0.07 19.56
CA PHE A 387 -2.01 1.09 20.26
C PHE A 387 -0.56 1.33 19.87
N LYS A 388 -0.22 2.57 19.48
CA LYS A 388 1.10 2.94 18.99
C LYS A 388 1.52 4.30 19.54
N VAL A 389 2.80 4.40 19.93
CA VAL A 389 3.42 5.67 20.32
C VAL A 389 4.73 5.82 19.57
N ASP A 390 4.88 6.92 18.86
CA ASP A 390 6.07 7.27 18.10
C ASP A 390 6.63 8.60 18.59
N PHE A 391 7.95 8.71 18.69
CA PHE A 391 8.67 9.93 19.04
C PHE A 391 9.61 10.32 17.91
N ASP A 392 9.58 11.59 17.52
CA ASP A 392 10.62 12.25 16.70
C ASP A 392 11.46 13.12 17.64
N TYR A 393 12.76 12.83 17.74
CA TYR A 393 13.70 13.59 18.55
C TYR A 393 14.82 14.20 17.69
N PHE A 394 15.00 15.50 17.81
CA PHE A 394 15.92 16.31 17.03
C PHE A 394 17.01 16.90 17.96
N PRO A 395 17.98 16.07 18.44
CA PRO A 395 18.99 16.54 19.40
C PRO A 395 19.87 17.64 18.82
N VAL A 396 20.34 17.43 17.58
CA VAL A 396 21.23 18.32 16.81
C VAL A 396 20.87 18.23 15.33
N PRO A 397 21.31 19.15 14.46
CA PRO A 397 20.86 19.23 13.06
C PRO A 397 21.13 17.99 12.21
N TYR A 398 22.17 17.23 12.54
CA TYR A 398 22.62 16.06 11.76
C TYR A 398 22.12 14.73 12.30
N HIS A 399 21.34 14.72 13.38
CA HIS A 399 20.66 13.53 13.90
C HIS A 399 19.15 13.74 13.98
N LYS A 400 18.41 12.83 13.40
CA LYS A 400 16.97 12.73 13.59
C LYS A 400 16.64 11.33 14.10
N ILE A 401 16.43 11.23 15.39
CA ILE A 401 16.16 9.97 16.05
C ILE A 401 14.66 9.75 16.10
N LYS A 402 14.21 8.57 15.66
CA LYS A 402 12.86 8.06 15.85
C LYS A 402 12.89 6.85 16.75
N PHE A 403 11.98 6.79 17.71
CA PHE A 403 11.78 5.61 18.54
C PHE A 403 10.33 5.49 18.95
N GLY A 404 9.93 4.29 19.30
CA GLY A 404 8.55 4.06 19.67
C GLY A 404 8.24 2.62 19.91
N GLY A 405 6.95 2.38 20.18
CA GLY A 405 6.42 1.05 20.40
C GLY A 405 4.99 0.92 19.94
N GLN A 406 4.60 -0.31 19.67
CA GLN A 406 3.22 -0.65 19.33
C GLN A 406 2.82 -1.97 19.99
N TYR A 407 1.53 -2.07 20.28
CA TYR A 407 0.87 -3.28 20.74
C TYR A 407 -0.39 -3.49 19.90
N THR A 408 -0.61 -4.71 19.41
CA THR A 408 -1.81 -5.07 18.66
C THR A 408 -2.41 -6.35 19.22
N TYR A 409 -3.70 -6.29 19.53
CA TYR A 409 -4.51 -7.47 19.81
C TYR A 409 -5.26 -7.88 18.55
N HIS A 410 -5.07 -9.13 18.13
CA HIS A 410 -5.65 -9.70 16.92
C HIS A 410 -6.71 -10.74 17.25
N ARG A 411 -7.80 -10.71 16.48
CA ARG A 411 -8.81 -11.76 16.45
C ARG A 411 -9.04 -12.20 15.01
N PHE A 412 -8.65 -13.42 14.71
CA PHE A 412 -8.87 -14.04 13.40
C PHE A 412 -10.13 -14.89 13.43
N THR A 413 -10.91 -14.79 12.38
CA THR A 413 -11.97 -15.72 12.05
C THR A 413 -11.51 -16.44 10.79
N PRO A 414 -10.80 -17.58 10.90
CA PRO A 414 -10.47 -18.36 9.72
C PRO A 414 -11.75 -18.87 9.09
N SER A 415 -11.67 -19.37 7.86
CA SER A 415 -12.82 -19.81 7.09
C SER A 415 -13.75 -20.72 7.91
N VAL A 416 -14.86 -20.16 8.36
CA VAL A 416 -15.91 -20.89 9.10
C VAL A 416 -17.02 -21.23 8.12
N VAL A 417 -17.22 -22.53 7.87
CA VAL A 417 -18.28 -23.05 7.01
C VAL A 417 -19.47 -23.45 7.86
N SER A 418 -20.66 -23.06 7.47
CA SER A 418 -21.93 -23.56 8.05
C SER A 418 -22.90 -23.92 6.93
N GLY A 419 -23.60 -25.02 7.08
CA GLY A 419 -24.69 -25.42 6.21
C GLY A 419 -26.02 -25.36 6.95
N LYS A 420 -27.10 -25.04 6.23
CA LYS A 420 -28.46 -25.12 6.74
C LYS A 420 -29.31 -25.85 5.71
N GLN A 421 -30.11 -26.81 6.15
CA GLN A 421 -31.14 -27.44 5.36
C GLN A 421 -32.42 -27.38 6.16
N ASP A 422 -33.47 -26.74 5.60
CA ASP A 422 -34.73 -26.44 6.29
C ASP A 422 -34.46 -25.69 7.62
N THR A 423 -34.78 -26.34 8.73
CA THR A 423 -34.56 -25.82 10.09
C THR A 423 -33.25 -26.31 10.73
N THR A 424 -32.60 -27.33 10.13
CA THR A 424 -31.39 -27.95 10.67
C THR A 424 -30.15 -27.19 10.25
N ILE A 425 -29.38 -26.72 11.23
CA ILE A 425 -28.10 -26.04 11.00
C ILE A 425 -26.97 -27.05 11.20
N PHE A 426 -26.22 -27.31 10.15
CA PHE A 426 -24.99 -28.07 10.19
C PHE A 426 -23.85 -27.07 10.35
N SER A 427 -23.29 -26.98 11.53
CA SER A 427 -22.02 -26.28 11.74
C SER A 427 -20.96 -27.37 11.85
N PRO A 428 -20.27 -27.68 10.74
CA PRO A 428 -19.14 -28.58 10.85
C PRO A 428 -18.08 -27.83 11.63
N ASN A 429 -17.97 -28.18 12.88
CA ASN A 429 -16.94 -27.79 13.82
C ASN A 429 -16.60 -26.31 13.93
N ASN A 430 -16.71 -25.83 15.07
CA ASN A 430 -15.77 -25.04 15.87
C ASN A 430 -14.39 -24.85 15.23
N SER A 431 -14.32 -24.25 14.00
CA SER A 431 -13.09 -23.64 13.58
C SER A 431 -12.88 -22.46 14.54
N PRO A 432 -12.12 -22.67 15.64
CA PRO A 432 -12.10 -21.71 16.72
C PRO A 432 -11.50 -20.42 16.21
N ARG A 433 -12.08 -19.30 16.56
CA ARG A 433 -11.43 -18.00 16.39
C ARG A 433 -10.04 -18.10 16.99
N LYS A 434 -9.03 -17.58 16.27
CA LYS A 434 -7.65 -17.55 16.73
C LYS A 434 -7.33 -16.15 17.26
N TYR A 435 -6.57 -16.10 18.33
CA TYR A 435 -6.25 -14.85 19.02
C TYR A 435 -4.75 -14.72 19.18
N ALA A 436 -4.25 -13.48 19.06
CA ALA A 436 -2.84 -13.22 19.24
C ALA A 436 -2.58 -11.80 19.77
N ASN A 437 -1.45 -11.66 20.46
CA ASN A 437 -0.85 -10.38 20.83
C ASN A 437 0.41 -10.17 19.98
N GLU A 438 0.55 -8.99 19.39
CA GLU A 438 1.77 -8.56 18.71
C GLU A 438 2.33 -7.32 19.40
N VAL A 439 3.63 -7.32 19.70
CA VAL A 439 4.35 -6.21 20.32
C VAL A 439 5.55 -5.86 19.46
N ALA A 440 5.84 -4.59 19.31
CA ALA A 440 7.10 -4.18 18.69
C ALA A 440 7.65 -2.91 19.33
N LEU A 441 9.00 -2.86 19.41
CA LEU A 441 9.76 -1.70 19.85
C LEU A 441 10.78 -1.37 18.77
N TYR A 442 11.06 -0.09 18.55
CA TYR A 442 12.03 0.32 17.55
C TYR A 442 12.76 1.59 17.93
N VAL A 443 13.96 1.70 17.37
CA VAL A 443 14.76 2.92 17.38
C VAL A 443 15.45 3.06 16.02
N GLN A 444 15.56 4.28 15.54
CA GLN A 444 16.19 4.60 14.26
C GLN A 444 16.85 5.98 14.35
N ASP A 445 17.99 6.13 13.69
CA ASP A 445 18.67 7.42 13.52
C ASP A 445 18.90 7.71 12.03
N ASP A 446 18.42 8.87 11.58
CA ASP A 446 18.80 9.48 10.31
C ASP A 446 20.01 10.39 10.58
N TRP A 447 21.21 9.87 10.32
CA TRP A 447 22.48 10.54 10.62
C TRP A 447 23.14 11.11 9.38
N GLU A 448 23.31 12.42 9.37
CA GLU A 448 24.07 13.15 8.35
C GLU A 448 25.51 13.34 8.83
N ILE A 449 26.39 12.37 8.47
CA ILE A 449 27.80 12.37 8.90
C ILE A 449 28.54 13.59 8.33
N ASN A 450 28.32 13.84 7.03
CA ASN A 450 28.79 15.01 6.30
C ASN A 450 27.94 15.20 5.04
N ASP A 451 28.23 16.21 4.22
CA ASP A 451 27.47 16.52 3.00
C ASP A 451 27.46 15.36 1.98
N LYS A 452 28.50 14.51 1.98
CA LYS A 452 28.60 13.37 1.08
C LYS A 452 27.99 12.08 1.64
N LEU A 453 28.01 11.88 2.95
CA LEU A 453 27.64 10.61 3.58
C LEU A 453 26.48 10.78 4.55
N LYS A 454 25.38 10.07 4.26
CA LYS A 454 24.20 9.96 5.13
C LYS A 454 23.90 8.50 5.41
N LEU A 455 23.60 8.20 6.67
CA LEU A 455 23.19 6.88 7.13
C LEU A 455 21.77 6.94 7.70
N ASN A 456 20.99 5.90 7.48
CA ASN A 456 19.79 5.61 8.24
C ASN A 456 19.98 4.23 8.85
N ILE A 457 20.10 4.16 10.16
CA ILE A 457 20.33 2.92 10.90
C ILE A 457 19.18 2.72 11.86
N GLY A 458 18.59 1.54 11.86
CA GLY A 458 17.48 1.22 12.73
C GLY A 458 17.50 -0.21 13.23
N LEU A 459 16.97 -0.40 14.42
CA LEU A 459 16.72 -1.69 15.01
C LEU A 459 15.26 -1.74 15.46
N ARG A 460 14.57 -2.80 15.06
CA ARG A 460 13.25 -3.15 15.55
C ARG A 460 13.34 -4.52 16.22
N TRP A 461 12.65 -4.68 17.30
CA TRP A 461 12.31 -5.97 17.88
C TRP A 461 10.82 -6.17 17.79
N SER A 462 10.39 -7.34 17.35
CA SER A 462 8.98 -7.70 17.34
C SER A 462 8.76 -9.05 18.00
N GLY A 463 7.63 -9.17 18.69
CA GLY A 463 7.18 -10.40 19.36
C GLY A 463 5.72 -10.68 19.03
N PHE A 464 5.39 -11.95 18.83
CA PHE A 464 4.05 -12.43 18.53
C PHE A 464 3.72 -13.59 19.46
N GLN A 465 2.56 -13.53 20.11
CA GLN A 465 2.09 -14.53 21.04
C GLN A 465 0.72 -15.03 20.60
N GLN A 466 0.66 -16.29 20.15
CA GLN A 466 -0.62 -16.98 20.00
C GLN A 466 -1.20 -17.29 21.37
N ILE A 467 -2.48 -16.97 21.60
CA ILE A 467 -3.21 -17.25 22.83
C ILE A 467 -4.48 -18.07 22.56
N GLY A 468 -4.93 -18.81 23.58
CA GLY A 468 -6.20 -19.56 23.51
C GLY A 468 -7.46 -18.68 23.49
N PRO A 469 -8.60 -19.29 23.17
CA PRO A 469 -8.84 -20.73 23.10
C PRO A 469 -8.23 -21.39 21.87
N TYR A 470 -7.56 -22.52 22.05
CA TYR A 470 -6.95 -23.29 20.98
C TYR A 470 -6.80 -24.75 21.39
N THR A 471 -7.05 -25.69 20.49
CA THR A 471 -6.76 -27.11 20.70
C THR A 471 -5.68 -27.55 19.71
N SER A 472 -4.55 -27.97 20.25
CA SER A 472 -3.48 -28.57 19.45
C SER A 472 -3.65 -30.07 19.39
N PHE A 473 -3.49 -30.66 18.20
CA PHE A 473 -3.53 -32.10 18.02
C PHE A 473 -2.15 -32.62 17.66
N VAL A 474 -1.78 -33.74 18.27
CA VAL A 474 -0.66 -34.58 17.84
C VAL A 474 -1.25 -35.58 16.84
N THR A 475 -0.68 -35.65 15.64
CA THR A 475 -1.14 -36.56 14.58
C THR A 475 -0.04 -37.55 14.24
N ASP A 476 -0.42 -38.77 13.84
CA ASP A 476 0.48 -39.74 13.22
C ASP A 476 0.83 -39.36 11.77
N ALA A 477 1.60 -40.22 11.09
CA ALA A 477 2.02 -40.01 9.71
C ALA A 477 0.82 -40.03 8.71
N ASP A 478 -0.26 -40.69 9.09
CA ASP A 478 -1.50 -40.81 8.28
C ASP A 478 -2.49 -39.68 8.57
N GLY A 479 -2.16 -38.76 9.53
CA GLY A 479 -3.00 -37.63 9.89
C GLY A 479 -4.05 -37.93 10.96
N ASN A 480 -4.06 -39.13 11.57
CA ASN A 480 -4.98 -39.48 12.66
C ASN A 480 -4.59 -38.76 13.94
N LYS A 481 -5.57 -38.26 14.68
CA LYS A 481 -5.37 -37.56 15.94
C LYS A 481 -5.06 -38.53 17.05
N LEU A 482 -3.83 -38.50 17.57
CA LEU A 482 -3.35 -39.36 18.66
C LEU A 482 -3.63 -38.75 20.04
N ASP A 483 -3.40 -37.44 20.17
CA ASP A 483 -3.55 -36.72 21.45
C ASP A 483 -3.96 -35.27 21.19
N SER A 484 -4.49 -34.61 22.21
CA SER A 484 -4.89 -33.21 22.14
C SER A 484 -4.53 -32.42 23.39
N THR A 485 -4.05 -31.21 23.22
CA THR A 485 -3.82 -30.25 24.29
C THR A 485 -4.75 -29.06 24.13
N VAL A 486 -5.60 -28.83 25.14
CA VAL A 486 -6.54 -27.70 25.16
C VAL A 486 -5.93 -26.52 25.89
N TYR A 487 -5.90 -25.38 25.23
CA TYR A 487 -5.48 -24.10 25.80
C TYR A 487 -6.72 -23.22 26.02
N PRO A 488 -7.11 -22.93 27.29
CA PRO A 488 -8.23 -22.06 27.60
C PRO A 488 -8.02 -20.63 27.11
N GLN A 489 -9.08 -19.81 27.14
CA GLN A 489 -9.05 -18.42 26.74
C GLN A 489 -7.92 -17.63 27.46
N GLY A 490 -7.15 -16.87 26.71
CA GLY A 490 -6.05 -16.06 27.21
C GLY A 490 -4.77 -16.84 27.59
N LYS A 491 -4.79 -18.16 27.60
CA LYS A 491 -3.58 -18.96 27.88
C LYS A 491 -2.64 -18.91 26.69
N ARG A 492 -1.35 -18.79 26.98
CA ARG A 492 -0.27 -18.80 26.00
C ARG A 492 -0.17 -20.16 25.31
N VAL A 493 -0.17 -20.14 23.98
CA VAL A 493 0.01 -21.32 23.11
C VAL A 493 1.45 -21.37 22.58
N LYS A 494 1.85 -20.32 21.84
CA LYS A 494 3.17 -20.22 21.19
C LYS A 494 3.67 -18.79 21.17
N ASN A 495 4.98 -18.62 21.34
CA ASN A 495 5.64 -17.32 21.18
C ASN A 495 6.62 -17.37 20.02
N TYR A 496 6.70 -16.27 19.30
CA TYR A 496 7.70 -15.97 18.29
C TYR A 496 8.25 -14.58 18.54
N GLY A 497 9.45 -14.30 18.04
CA GLY A 497 10.02 -12.96 18.11
C GLY A 497 11.41 -12.91 17.49
N GLY A 498 11.87 -11.69 17.22
CA GLY A 498 13.20 -11.50 16.66
C GLY A 498 13.56 -10.04 16.46
N PHE A 499 14.87 -9.81 16.26
CA PHE A 499 15.41 -8.51 15.89
C PHE A 499 15.37 -8.31 14.39
N GLU A 500 15.04 -7.11 13.96
CA GLU A 500 14.94 -6.67 12.58
C GLU A 500 15.91 -5.50 12.35
N PRO A 501 17.23 -5.78 12.15
CA PRO A 501 18.21 -4.75 11.83
C PRO A 501 17.97 -4.20 10.43
N ARG A 502 18.19 -2.89 10.28
CA ARG A 502 17.99 -2.16 9.05
C ARG A 502 19.03 -1.07 8.90
N ALA A 503 19.60 -0.95 7.72
CA ALA A 503 20.54 0.11 7.42
C ALA A 503 20.36 0.58 5.97
N THR A 504 20.47 1.87 5.76
CA THR A 504 20.56 2.47 4.43
C THR A 504 21.68 3.49 4.44
N ILE A 505 22.53 3.44 3.43
CA ILE A 505 23.63 4.38 3.23
C ILE A 505 23.40 5.13 1.92
N ARG A 506 23.71 6.41 1.92
CA ARG A 506 23.79 7.26 0.73
C ARG A 506 25.16 7.93 0.69
N TYR A 507 25.86 7.76 -0.44
CA TYR A 507 27.09 8.45 -0.73
C TYR A 507 26.93 9.36 -1.96
N ALA A 508 27.12 10.67 -1.81
CA ALA A 508 27.08 11.62 -2.91
C ALA A 508 28.41 11.54 -3.68
N LEU A 509 28.33 11.28 -4.97
CA LEU A 509 29.47 11.42 -5.88
C LEU A 509 29.67 12.90 -6.24
N ASP A 510 28.56 13.57 -6.50
CA ASP A 510 28.44 15.00 -6.75
C ASP A 510 27.05 15.50 -6.31
N ASP A 511 26.68 16.77 -6.60
CA ASP A 511 25.39 17.36 -6.22
C ASP A 511 24.20 16.75 -6.94
N GLU A 512 24.40 16.11 -8.09
CA GLU A 512 23.36 15.53 -8.93
C GLU A 512 23.41 14.00 -8.97
N THR A 513 24.42 13.36 -8.36
CA THR A 513 24.64 11.91 -8.43
C THR A 513 24.90 11.33 -7.05
N SER A 514 24.22 10.22 -6.74
CA SER A 514 24.49 9.47 -5.49
C SER A 514 24.38 7.95 -5.69
N LEU A 515 25.19 7.25 -4.93
CA LEU A 515 25.07 5.80 -4.70
C LEU A 515 24.31 5.57 -3.42
N LYS A 516 23.41 4.59 -3.43
CA LYS A 516 22.68 4.16 -2.22
C LYS A 516 22.71 2.64 -2.10
N ALA A 517 22.77 2.17 -0.87
CA ALA A 517 22.63 0.76 -0.57
C ALA A 517 21.73 0.58 0.67
N ALA A 518 21.01 -0.53 0.73
CA ALA A 518 20.12 -0.85 1.82
C ALA A 518 20.15 -2.32 2.17
N ILE A 519 20.07 -2.63 3.46
CA ILE A 519 19.84 -3.96 3.99
C ILE A 519 18.69 -3.91 4.98
N THR A 520 17.77 -4.86 4.88
CA THR A 520 16.64 -4.97 5.82
C THR A 520 16.35 -6.42 6.13
N ARG A 521 16.14 -6.72 7.42
CA ARG A 521 15.50 -7.96 7.88
C ARG A 521 14.09 -7.66 8.32
N ASN A 522 13.14 -8.50 7.90
CA ASN A 522 11.73 -8.34 8.26
C ASN A 522 11.14 -9.67 8.72
N LEU A 523 10.20 -9.58 9.68
CA LEU A 523 9.38 -10.68 10.19
C LEU A 523 7.91 -10.41 9.86
N GLN A 524 7.18 -11.48 9.50
CA GLN A 524 5.73 -11.39 9.25
C GLN A 524 5.02 -12.49 10.01
N TYR A 525 3.98 -12.12 10.77
CA TYR A 525 3.22 -13.02 11.62
C TYR A 525 1.79 -13.29 11.12
N ILE A 526 1.33 -12.50 10.15
CA ILE A 526 -0.02 -12.59 9.59
C ILE A 526 0.10 -12.84 8.09
N HIS A 527 -0.48 -13.93 7.61
CA HIS A 527 -0.29 -14.45 6.26
C HIS A 527 -1.62 -14.53 5.52
N LEU A 528 -1.61 -14.26 4.22
CA LEU A 528 -2.72 -14.55 3.31
C LEU A 528 -2.34 -15.74 2.45
N VAL A 529 -3.12 -16.81 2.52
CA VAL A 529 -2.89 -18.00 1.70
C VAL A 529 -3.95 -18.05 0.61
N SER A 530 -3.48 -18.06 -0.64
CA SER A 530 -4.32 -18.05 -1.83
C SER A 530 -4.05 -19.25 -2.69
N ASN A 531 -5.12 -19.93 -3.11
CA ASN A 531 -5.03 -21.02 -4.08
C ASN A 531 -5.11 -20.52 -5.54
N ALA A 532 -5.56 -19.30 -5.74
CA ALA A 532 -5.69 -18.69 -7.06
C ALA A 532 -4.39 -18.00 -7.53
N GLY A 533 -4.26 -17.76 -8.83
CA GLY A 533 -3.17 -16.94 -9.40
C GLY A 533 -3.27 -15.46 -9.06
N THR A 534 -4.44 -15.01 -8.58
CA THR A 534 -4.75 -13.63 -8.19
C THR A 534 -5.33 -13.62 -6.78
N THR A 535 -5.19 -12.50 -6.07
CA THR A 535 -5.81 -12.33 -4.74
C THR A 535 -7.33 -12.24 -4.88
N LEU A 536 -8.03 -13.10 -4.17
CA LEU A 536 -9.49 -13.14 -4.12
C LEU A 536 -9.98 -12.80 -2.70
N PRO A 537 -11.20 -12.27 -2.55
CA PRO A 537 -11.79 -12.09 -1.22
C PRO A 537 -11.95 -13.39 -0.43
N THR A 538 -11.98 -14.53 -1.12
CA THR A 538 -12.04 -15.88 -0.53
C THR A 538 -10.71 -16.35 0.07
N ASP A 539 -9.60 -15.66 -0.18
CA ASP A 539 -8.29 -16.00 0.40
C ASP A 539 -8.32 -15.89 1.93
N VAL A 540 -7.59 -16.76 2.59
CA VAL A 540 -7.71 -16.91 4.05
C VAL A 540 -6.56 -16.22 4.76
N TRP A 541 -6.88 -15.29 5.66
CA TRP A 541 -5.94 -14.69 6.58
C TRP A 541 -5.70 -15.60 7.79
N VAL A 542 -4.46 -15.98 7.99
CA VAL A 542 -4.05 -16.84 9.10
C VAL A 542 -2.92 -16.21 9.91
N PRO A 543 -2.95 -16.33 11.26
CA PRO A 543 -1.82 -15.93 12.10
C PRO A 543 -0.72 -16.97 12.09
N SER A 544 0.46 -16.60 12.58
CA SER A 544 1.44 -17.56 13.03
C SER A 544 0.91 -18.33 14.23
N THR A 545 1.02 -19.67 14.16
CA THR A 545 0.50 -20.59 15.16
C THR A 545 1.59 -21.63 15.52
N ILE A 546 1.25 -22.61 16.33
CA ILE A 546 2.17 -23.72 16.62
C ILE A 546 2.62 -24.46 15.32
N ARG A 547 1.75 -24.46 14.27
CA ARG A 547 2.02 -25.08 12.96
C ARG A 547 2.60 -24.06 11.97
N VAL A 548 2.08 -22.85 11.93
CA VAL A 548 2.44 -21.79 10.98
C VAL A 548 3.54 -20.91 11.56
N LYS A 549 4.77 -21.12 11.13
CA LYS A 549 5.93 -20.30 11.57
C LYS A 549 5.89 -18.91 10.92
N PRO A 550 6.42 -17.88 11.59
CA PRO A 550 6.60 -16.56 10.98
C PRO A 550 7.43 -16.65 9.71
N GLN A 551 7.01 -15.90 8.69
CA GLN A 551 7.85 -15.71 7.52
C GLN A 551 8.96 -14.71 7.84
N ILE A 552 10.15 -14.93 7.24
CA ILE A 552 11.34 -14.11 7.45
C ILE A 552 11.88 -13.70 6.08
N SER A 553 12.26 -12.45 5.91
CA SER A 553 12.99 -12.02 4.73
C SER A 553 14.24 -11.22 5.06
N TRP A 554 15.26 -11.40 4.23
CA TRP A 554 16.39 -10.50 4.11
C TRP A 554 16.35 -9.88 2.72
N GLN A 555 16.42 -8.55 2.65
CA GLN A 555 16.47 -7.82 1.40
C GLN A 555 17.72 -6.94 1.35
N TYR A 556 18.46 -7.07 0.25
CA TYR A 556 19.61 -6.26 -0.11
C TYR A 556 19.27 -5.47 -1.34
N ALA A 557 19.63 -4.21 -1.39
CA ALA A 557 19.42 -3.37 -2.56
C ALA A 557 20.55 -2.38 -2.70
N MET A 558 20.92 -2.06 -3.95
CA MET A 558 21.90 -1.04 -4.30
C MET A 558 21.42 -0.27 -5.52
N GLY A 559 21.72 1.02 -5.61
CA GLY A 559 21.30 1.82 -6.76
C GLY A 559 22.13 3.05 -6.99
N LEU A 560 22.17 3.46 -8.26
CA LEU A 560 22.71 4.72 -8.74
C LEU A 560 21.53 5.67 -9.03
N PHE A 561 21.59 6.87 -8.49
CA PHE A 561 20.58 7.92 -8.63
C PHE A 561 21.23 9.16 -9.22
N LYS A 562 20.67 9.67 -10.32
CA LYS A 562 21.21 10.86 -11.00
C LYS A 562 20.07 11.75 -11.48
N ASN A 563 20.25 13.05 -11.28
CA ASN A 563 19.39 14.09 -11.82
C ASN A 563 20.12 14.84 -12.93
N PHE A 564 19.38 15.41 -13.89
CA PHE A 564 19.90 16.18 -15.01
C PHE A 564 19.07 17.44 -15.21
N ASN A 565 19.69 18.48 -15.83
CA ASN A 565 19.04 19.72 -16.24
C ASN A 565 18.25 20.36 -15.09
N ASP A 566 18.93 20.79 -14.03
CA ASP A 566 18.33 21.40 -12.84
C ASP A 566 17.18 20.55 -12.26
N ASN A 567 17.39 19.25 -12.14
CA ASN A 567 16.40 18.29 -11.66
C ASN A 567 15.14 18.21 -12.54
N THR A 568 15.23 18.52 -13.83
CA THR A 568 14.15 18.30 -14.81
C THR A 568 13.96 16.81 -15.06
N TYR A 569 15.07 16.06 -15.11
CA TYR A 569 15.07 14.61 -15.24
C TYR A 569 15.62 13.97 -13.97
N GLU A 570 14.86 13.04 -13.41
CA GLU A 570 15.27 12.19 -12.30
C GLU A 570 15.44 10.76 -12.82
N THR A 571 16.59 10.15 -12.59
CA THR A 571 16.88 8.79 -13.04
C THR A 571 17.37 7.92 -11.91
N SER A 572 17.07 6.63 -11.99
CA SER A 572 17.67 5.63 -11.11
C SER A 572 17.83 4.28 -11.79
N VAL A 573 18.88 3.56 -11.39
CA VAL A 573 19.08 2.14 -11.66
C VAL A 573 19.25 1.47 -10.32
N GLU A 574 18.35 0.54 -9.99
CA GLU A 574 18.37 -0.17 -8.73
C GLU A 574 18.46 -1.68 -8.98
N ILE A 575 19.32 -2.38 -8.26
CA ILE A 575 19.38 -3.84 -8.21
C ILE A 575 18.97 -4.32 -6.83
N TYR A 576 18.33 -5.48 -6.76
CA TYR A 576 17.94 -6.05 -5.49
C TYR A 576 18.06 -7.58 -5.46
N TYR A 577 18.25 -8.11 -4.27
CA TYR A 577 18.15 -9.52 -3.95
C TYR A 577 17.36 -9.69 -2.65
N LYS A 578 16.39 -10.61 -2.64
CA LYS A 578 15.57 -10.94 -1.48
C LYS A 578 15.55 -12.43 -1.26
N SER A 579 15.86 -12.89 -0.05
CA SER A 579 15.65 -14.27 0.40
C SER A 579 14.48 -14.33 1.37
N MET A 580 13.67 -15.38 1.28
CA MET A 580 12.45 -15.57 2.06
C MET A 580 12.42 -16.99 2.63
N GLN A 581 12.06 -17.10 3.91
CA GLN A 581 11.93 -18.36 4.62
C GLN A 581 10.50 -18.56 5.10
N ASN A 582 10.12 -19.82 5.34
CA ASN A 582 8.79 -20.22 5.81
C ASN A 582 7.66 -19.71 4.90
N GLN A 583 7.89 -19.70 3.59
CA GLN A 583 6.84 -19.37 2.62
C GLN A 583 5.75 -20.44 2.71
N ILE A 584 4.49 -20.04 2.47
CA ILE A 584 3.32 -20.89 2.66
C ILE A 584 2.64 -21.09 1.31
N GLU A 585 2.29 -22.33 1.00
CA GLU A 585 1.43 -22.72 -0.12
C GLU A 585 0.48 -23.83 0.34
N TYR A 586 -0.59 -24.08 -0.43
CA TYR A 586 -1.39 -25.27 -0.24
C TYR A 586 -0.67 -26.50 -0.82
N ARG A 587 -0.91 -27.66 -0.24
CA ARG A 587 -0.43 -28.94 -0.80
C ARG A 587 -1.00 -29.21 -2.19
N GLU A 588 -0.37 -30.04 -2.97
CA GLU A 588 -0.88 -30.49 -4.28
C GLU A 588 -2.24 -31.15 -4.13
N GLY A 589 -3.13 -30.90 -5.10
CA GLY A 589 -4.48 -31.44 -5.08
C GLY A 589 -5.42 -30.84 -4.02
N TYR A 590 -5.03 -29.74 -3.36
CA TYR A 590 -5.90 -29.07 -2.40
C TYR A 590 -7.23 -28.67 -3.04
N THR A 591 -8.31 -29.09 -2.39
CA THR A 591 -9.67 -28.62 -2.66
C THR A 591 -10.25 -28.01 -1.39
N PRO A 592 -11.00 -26.88 -1.47
CA PRO A 592 -11.64 -26.29 -0.31
C PRO A 592 -12.44 -27.32 0.48
N SER A 593 -12.16 -27.45 1.76
CA SER A 593 -12.81 -28.40 2.66
C SER A 593 -13.24 -27.72 3.95
N ILE A 594 -14.01 -28.44 4.77
CA ILE A 594 -14.44 -27.99 6.11
C ILE A 594 -13.37 -28.16 7.19
N ARG A 595 -12.19 -28.68 6.84
CA ARG A 595 -11.04 -28.83 7.77
C ARG A 595 -10.39 -27.51 8.07
N ASP A 596 -9.58 -27.42 9.14
CA ASP A 596 -8.75 -26.25 9.42
C ASP A 596 -7.76 -26.06 8.25
N PRO A 597 -7.76 -24.90 7.56
CA PRO A 597 -6.85 -24.64 6.45
C PRO A 597 -5.37 -24.88 6.77
N GLU A 598 -4.97 -24.73 8.03
CA GLU A 598 -3.56 -24.95 8.45
C GLU A 598 -3.09 -26.42 8.27
N GLU A 599 -4.01 -27.38 8.19
CA GLU A 599 -3.69 -28.79 7.95
C GLU A 599 -3.29 -29.04 6.50
N GLU A 600 -3.64 -28.12 5.60
CA GLU A 600 -3.39 -28.20 4.17
C GLU A 600 -2.17 -27.38 3.70
N PHE A 601 -1.44 -26.73 4.64
CA PHE A 601 -0.31 -25.88 4.30
C PHE A 601 1.01 -26.67 4.26
N VAL A 602 1.82 -26.29 3.27
CA VAL A 602 3.23 -26.71 3.15
C VAL A 602 4.14 -25.49 3.25
N PHE A 603 5.36 -25.72 3.72
CA PHE A 603 6.31 -24.65 4.02
C PHE A 603 7.59 -24.76 3.23
N GLY A 604 8.06 -23.64 2.70
CA GLY A 604 9.22 -23.63 1.82
C GLY A 604 10.04 -22.35 1.90
N LYS A 605 10.87 -22.15 0.89
CA LYS A 605 11.76 -21.01 0.72
C LYS A 605 11.43 -20.27 -0.56
N GLY A 606 11.82 -18.99 -0.64
CA GLY A 606 11.69 -18.20 -1.84
C GLY A 606 12.87 -17.27 -2.05
N TRP A 607 13.11 -16.90 -3.31
CA TRP A 607 14.10 -15.91 -3.72
C TRP A 607 13.51 -14.98 -4.76
N SER A 608 13.93 -13.72 -4.73
CA SER A 608 13.62 -12.78 -5.79
C SER A 608 14.80 -11.85 -6.00
N TYR A 609 15.11 -11.58 -7.26
CA TYR A 609 16.18 -10.65 -7.65
C TYR A 609 15.82 -9.97 -8.96
N GLY A 610 16.40 -8.79 -9.19
CA GLY A 610 16.14 -8.06 -10.42
C GLY A 610 16.83 -6.70 -10.48
N ALA A 611 16.63 -6.04 -11.62
CA ALA A 611 17.07 -4.70 -11.91
C ALA A 611 15.88 -3.82 -12.29
N GLU A 612 15.85 -2.62 -11.76
CA GLU A 612 14.82 -1.60 -11.98
C GLU A 612 15.45 -0.37 -12.61
N PHE A 613 14.89 0.10 -13.72
CA PHE A 613 15.32 1.32 -14.42
C PHE A 613 14.18 2.32 -14.40
N PHE A 614 14.48 3.53 -14.00
CA PHE A 614 13.49 4.59 -13.90
C PHE A 614 14.02 5.89 -14.49
N VAL A 615 13.22 6.50 -15.33
CA VAL A 615 13.46 7.84 -15.89
C VAL A 615 12.17 8.65 -15.72
N ASN A 616 12.24 9.75 -14.99
CA ASN A 616 11.11 10.65 -14.74
C ASN A 616 11.44 12.05 -15.27
N LYS A 617 10.64 12.58 -16.17
CA LYS A 617 10.67 13.97 -16.59
C LYS A 617 9.65 14.76 -15.79
N ALA A 618 10.13 15.60 -14.86
CA ALA A 618 9.31 16.31 -13.88
C ALA A 618 8.79 17.67 -14.35
N ARG A 619 9.31 18.26 -15.44
CA ARG A 619 9.03 19.64 -15.88
C ARG A 619 8.78 19.75 -17.37
N GLY A 620 8.14 20.89 -17.75
CA GLY A 620 7.83 21.29 -19.10
C GLY A 620 6.42 20.84 -19.54
N LYS A 621 6.05 21.19 -20.78
CA LYS A 621 4.73 20.82 -21.33
C LYS A 621 4.52 19.31 -21.42
N LEU A 622 5.58 18.56 -21.72
CA LEU A 622 5.59 17.09 -21.68
C LEU A 622 6.28 16.63 -20.41
N THR A 623 5.55 15.91 -19.55
CA THR A 623 6.03 15.27 -18.32
C THR A 623 5.64 13.80 -18.31
N GLY A 624 6.19 13.00 -17.40
CA GLY A 624 5.89 11.59 -17.33
C GLY A 624 7.09 10.74 -16.93
N TRP A 625 6.98 9.42 -17.09
CA TRP A 625 8.06 8.52 -16.72
C TRP A 625 8.07 7.25 -17.56
N VAL A 626 9.23 6.64 -17.59
CA VAL A 626 9.46 5.28 -18.09
C VAL A 626 9.99 4.45 -16.93
N GLY A 627 9.34 3.36 -16.65
CA GLY A 627 9.76 2.36 -15.66
C GLY A 627 9.94 1.01 -16.33
N TYR A 628 11.10 0.38 -16.15
CA TYR A 628 11.35 -0.97 -16.63
C TYR A 628 11.91 -1.84 -15.52
N THR A 629 11.42 -3.08 -15.43
CA THR A 629 11.87 -4.07 -14.45
C THR A 629 12.21 -5.38 -15.14
N LEU A 630 13.41 -5.87 -14.87
CA LEU A 630 13.84 -7.21 -15.21
C LEU A 630 13.97 -8.01 -13.91
N SER A 631 13.22 -9.11 -13.73
CA SER A 631 13.31 -9.86 -12.47
C SER A 631 12.94 -11.33 -12.56
N TRP A 632 13.29 -12.05 -11.50
CA TRP A 632 13.03 -13.47 -11.28
C TRP A 632 12.50 -13.69 -9.88
N THR A 633 11.47 -14.54 -9.74
CA THR A 633 10.90 -14.92 -8.44
C THR A 633 10.72 -16.43 -8.39
N TRP A 634 11.41 -17.06 -7.45
CA TRP A 634 11.46 -18.50 -7.27
C TRP A 634 10.85 -18.95 -5.95
N ARG A 635 10.34 -20.18 -5.95
CA ARG A 635 9.84 -20.90 -4.78
C ARG A 635 10.44 -22.31 -4.76
N GLN A 636 10.57 -22.88 -3.57
CA GLN A 636 10.97 -24.26 -3.36
C GLN A 636 10.34 -24.81 -2.08
N PHE A 637 9.61 -25.90 -2.21
CA PHE A 637 8.92 -26.60 -1.13
C PHE A 637 9.24 -28.08 -1.21
N PRO A 638 9.61 -28.76 -0.10
CA PRO A 638 9.92 -30.19 -0.13
C PRO A 638 8.75 -31.06 -0.63
N GLN A 639 7.50 -30.61 -0.39
CA GLN A 639 6.27 -31.34 -0.71
C GLN A 639 5.62 -30.92 -2.03
N LEU A 640 6.18 -29.96 -2.76
CA LEU A 640 5.66 -29.50 -4.04
C LEU A 640 6.71 -29.67 -5.12
N ASN A 641 6.27 -30.04 -6.34
CA ASN A 641 7.15 -30.13 -7.51
C ASN A 641 8.37 -31.05 -7.25
N GLU A 642 8.16 -32.15 -6.51
CA GLU A 642 9.22 -33.12 -6.11
C GLU A 642 10.40 -32.46 -5.37
N GLY A 643 10.15 -31.36 -4.64
CA GLY A 643 11.18 -30.60 -3.96
C GLY A 643 12.03 -29.69 -4.86
N ASN A 644 11.77 -29.67 -6.16
CA ASN A 644 12.47 -28.81 -7.11
C ASN A 644 11.98 -27.37 -7.04
N LYS A 645 12.86 -26.42 -7.37
CA LYS A 645 12.47 -25.00 -7.47
C LYS A 645 11.54 -24.75 -8.66
N PHE A 646 10.60 -23.83 -8.48
CA PHE A 646 9.66 -23.40 -9.52
C PHE A 646 9.41 -21.89 -9.46
N HIS A 647 8.86 -21.31 -10.51
CA HIS A 647 8.52 -19.89 -10.55
C HIS A 647 7.29 -19.58 -9.66
N ALA A 648 7.31 -18.44 -8.97
CA ALA A 648 6.10 -17.95 -8.32
C ALA A 648 5.00 -17.65 -9.36
N LYS A 649 3.72 -17.82 -8.99
CA LYS A 649 2.55 -17.57 -9.87
C LYS A 649 2.58 -16.19 -10.56
N TYR A 650 3.14 -15.19 -9.88
CA TYR A 650 3.24 -13.81 -10.36
C TYR A 650 4.65 -13.45 -10.89
N ASP A 651 5.49 -14.45 -11.18
CA ASP A 651 6.79 -14.22 -11.81
C ASP A 651 6.60 -13.73 -13.25
N ARG A 652 7.14 -12.56 -13.53
CA ARG A 652 7.24 -11.96 -14.87
C ARG A 652 8.68 -11.56 -15.13
N ARG A 653 9.16 -11.83 -16.33
CA ARG A 653 10.55 -11.52 -16.68
C ARG A 653 10.73 -10.04 -16.96
N HIS A 654 9.91 -9.51 -17.83
CA HIS A 654 9.96 -8.12 -18.29
C HIS A 654 8.66 -7.41 -17.90
N ASP A 655 8.78 -6.18 -17.40
CA ASP A 655 7.66 -5.31 -17.08
C ASP A 655 8.06 -3.87 -17.44
N LEU A 656 7.31 -3.24 -18.34
CA LEU A 656 7.56 -1.89 -18.86
C LEU A 656 6.29 -1.06 -18.70
N ALA A 657 6.43 0.13 -18.15
CA ALA A 657 5.40 1.16 -18.15
C ALA A 657 5.95 2.47 -18.71
N VAL A 658 5.23 3.06 -19.65
CA VAL A 658 5.52 4.37 -20.22
C VAL A 658 4.32 5.27 -19.96
N VAL A 659 4.52 6.35 -19.23
CA VAL A 659 3.48 7.34 -18.90
C VAL A 659 3.88 8.68 -19.49
N GLY A 660 3.02 9.25 -20.33
CA GLY A 660 3.17 10.57 -20.92
C GLY A 660 2.00 11.47 -20.54
N ILE A 661 2.31 12.70 -20.14
CA ILE A 661 1.33 13.75 -19.82
C ILE A 661 1.76 14.99 -20.57
N TYR A 662 0.90 15.49 -21.48
CA TYR A 662 1.19 16.64 -22.33
C TYR A 662 0.17 17.76 -22.09
N GLU A 663 0.65 18.91 -21.69
CA GLU A 663 -0.14 20.13 -21.55
C GLU A 663 -0.21 20.85 -22.90
N LEU A 664 -1.27 20.56 -23.67
CA LEU A 664 -1.47 21.16 -24.97
C LEU A 664 -1.66 22.68 -24.85
N ASN A 665 -2.51 23.09 -23.93
CA ASN A 665 -2.76 24.48 -23.55
C ASN A 665 -3.44 24.56 -22.17
N ASN A 666 -3.83 25.74 -21.71
CA ASN A 666 -4.47 25.94 -20.40
C ASN A 666 -5.83 25.22 -20.24
N LYS A 667 -6.48 24.82 -21.35
CA LYS A 667 -7.78 24.12 -21.32
C LYS A 667 -7.66 22.62 -21.49
N TRP A 668 -6.64 22.14 -22.19
CA TRP A 668 -6.49 20.74 -22.56
C TRP A 668 -5.20 20.15 -22.06
N LYS A 669 -5.32 19.03 -21.37
CA LYS A 669 -4.22 18.17 -20.96
C LYS A 669 -4.49 16.77 -21.51
N LEU A 670 -3.53 16.22 -22.23
CA LEU A 670 -3.57 14.88 -22.80
C LEU A 670 -2.66 13.98 -21.99
N SER A 671 -3.03 12.72 -21.83
CA SER A 671 -2.17 11.72 -21.17
C SER A 671 -2.32 10.35 -21.81
N SER A 672 -1.25 9.58 -21.75
CA SER A 672 -1.21 8.21 -22.24
C SER A 672 -0.43 7.31 -21.29
N VAL A 673 -0.83 6.05 -21.23
CA VAL A 673 -0.14 4.98 -20.51
C VAL A 673 -0.01 3.78 -21.42
N PHE A 674 1.22 3.37 -21.69
CA PHE A 674 1.51 2.09 -22.31
C PHE A 674 2.12 1.15 -21.28
N VAL A 675 1.62 -0.06 -21.21
CA VAL A 675 2.16 -1.13 -20.37
C VAL A 675 2.46 -2.36 -21.22
N PHE A 676 3.58 -3.01 -20.92
CA PHE A 676 3.95 -4.30 -21.47
C PHE A 676 4.51 -5.18 -20.36
N ALA A 677 4.08 -6.42 -20.29
CA ALA A 677 4.65 -7.41 -19.38
C ALA A 677 4.63 -8.79 -20.02
N THR A 678 5.68 -9.59 -19.77
CA THR A 678 5.64 -11.02 -20.09
C THR A 678 4.61 -11.74 -19.24
N GLY A 679 4.04 -12.83 -19.75
CA GLY A 679 2.99 -13.57 -19.09
C GLY A 679 3.37 -14.10 -17.70
N ASN A 680 2.38 -14.22 -16.83
CA ASN A 680 2.52 -14.86 -15.53
C ASN A 680 2.80 -16.36 -15.68
N ALA A 681 3.51 -16.93 -14.72
CA ALA A 681 3.68 -18.36 -14.62
C ALA A 681 2.37 -19.03 -14.12
N THR A 682 2.01 -20.14 -14.70
CA THR A 682 0.78 -20.89 -14.34
C THR A 682 1.00 -22.39 -14.50
N SER A 683 0.22 -23.19 -13.76
CA SER A 683 0.15 -24.62 -13.92
C SER A 683 -1.00 -24.98 -14.87
N LEU A 684 -0.71 -25.72 -15.91
CA LEU A 684 -1.71 -26.28 -16.80
C LEU A 684 -1.57 -27.81 -16.83
N PRO A 685 -2.66 -28.59 -16.90
CA PRO A 685 -2.56 -30.01 -17.05
C PRO A 685 -1.89 -30.37 -18.39
N GLU A 686 -1.01 -31.34 -18.36
CA GLU A 686 -0.32 -31.86 -19.55
C GLU A 686 -1.08 -32.99 -20.22
N ARG A 687 -1.82 -33.74 -19.42
CA ARG A 687 -2.60 -34.89 -19.91
C ARG A 687 -3.96 -34.93 -19.28
N PHE A 688 -4.89 -35.49 -20.05
CA PHE A 688 -6.24 -35.83 -19.60
C PHE A 688 -6.47 -37.31 -19.83
N TYR A 689 -6.99 -38.01 -18.85
CA TYR A 689 -7.37 -39.42 -18.97
C TYR A 689 -8.63 -39.68 -18.17
N VAL A 690 -9.36 -40.72 -18.55
CA VAL A 690 -10.64 -41.09 -17.94
C VAL A 690 -10.42 -42.28 -17.02
N VAL A 691 -10.82 -42.14 -15.74
CA VAL A 691 -10.82 -43.20 -14.75
C VAL A 691 -12.26 -43.37 -14.27
N GLU A 692 -12.83 -44.55 -14.44
CA GLU A 692 -14.21 -44.85 -14.03
C GLU A 692 -15.24 -43.82 -14.51
N GLY A 693 -15.04 -43.27 -15.72
CA GLY A 693 -15.95 -42.27 -16.32
C GLY A 693 -15.72 -40.84 -15.86
N VAL A 694 -14.76 -40.61 -14.96
CA VAL A 694 -14.36 -39.27 -14.50
C VAL A 694 -13.12 -38.82 -15.24
N LEU A 695 -13.16 -37.59 -15.78
CA LEU A 695 -11.98 -36.97 -16.42
C LEU A 695 -11.01 -36.52 -15.37
N MET A 696 -9.83 -37.15 -15.37
CA MET A 696 -8.70 -36.80 -14.51
C MET A 696 -7.73 -35.88 -15.23
N GLN A 697 -7.09 -34.98 -14.50
CA GLN A 697 -6.08 -34.02 -14.98
C GLN A 697 -4.74 -34.37 -14.38
N GLU A 698 -3.72 -34.52 -15.20
CA GLU A 698 -2.34 -34.75 -14.76
C GLU A 698 -1.50 -33.48 -14.95
N TYR A 699 -0.86 -33.03 -13.87
CA TYR A 699 0.04 -31.88 -13.84
C TYR A 699 1.47 -32.38 -13.63
N SER A 700 2.41 -32.03 -14.51
CA SER A 700 3.80 -32.49 -14.36
C SER A 700 4.62 -31.60 -13.47
N ARG A 701 4.46 -30.30 -13.56
CA ARG A 701 5.23 -29.32 -12.79
C ARG A 701 4.42 -28.09 -12.41
N VAL A 702 4.75 -27.55 -11.24
CA VAL A 702 4.10 -26.34 -10.73
C VAL A 702 4.58 -25.10 -11.50
N ASN A 703 3.65 -24.28 -11.99
CA ASN A 703 3.91 -22.99 -12.67
C ASN A 703 4.91 -23.09 -13.85
N GLN A 704 4.84 -24.17 -14.62
CA GLN A 704 5.73 -24.42 -15.76
C GLN A 704 5.39 -23.57 -16.96
N TYR A 705 4.13 -23.32 -17.21
CA TYR A 705 3.65 -22.58 -18.37
C TYR A 705 3.63 -21.07 -18.11
N ARG A 706 3.67 -20.30 -19.21
CA ARG A 706 3.49 -18.87 -19.16
C ARG A 706 2.30 -18.47 -20.02
N LEU A 707 1.46 -17.61 -19.44
CA LEU A 707 0.41 -16.95 -20.20
C LEU A 707 1.03 -16.06 -21.29
N ASP A 708 0.25 -15.70 -22.29
CA ASP A 708 0.64 -14.75 -23.31
C ASP A 708 1.04 -13.41 -22.70
N SER A 709 1.87 -12.66 -23.42
CA SER A 709 2.31 -11.33 -23.00
C SER A 709 1.13 -10.38 -22.89
N TYR A 710 1.11 -9.64 -21.81
CA TYR A 710 0.15 -8.60 -21.53
C TYR A 710 0.64 -7.25 -22.06
N HIS A 711 -0.16 -6.56 -22.86
CA HIS A 711 0.13 -5.16 -23.19
C HIS A 711 -1.15 -4.38 -23.48
N ARG A 712 -1.09 -3.06 -23.23
CA ARG A 712 -2.22 -2.17 -23.32
C ARG A 712 -1.77 -0.73 -23.52
N LEU A 713 -2.52 0.03 -24.28
CA LEU A 713 -2.42 1.49 -24.38
C LEU A 713 -3.71 2.12 -23.89
N ASP A 714 -3.60 3.04 -22.92
CA ASP A 714 -4.69 3.87 -22.44
C ASP A 714 -4.41 5.33 -22.78
N ILE A 715 -5.44 6.07 -23.12
CA ILE A 715 -5.36 7.51 -23.39
C ILE A 715 -6.42 8.27 -22.62
N SER A 716 -6.12 9.51 -22.27
CA SER A 716 -7.08 10.39 -21.61
C SER A 716 -6.89 11.85 -22.05
N ALA A 717 -7.98 12.59 -22.10
CA ALA A 717 -7.99 14.03 -22.33
C ALA A 717 -8.79 14.72 -21.22
N ILE A 718 -8.17 15.67 -20.53
CA ILE A 718 -8.81 16.49 -19.51
C ILE A 718 -9.10 17.86 -20.12
N TYR A 719 -10.37 18.27 -20.10
CA TYR A 719 -10.83 19.57 -20.58
C TYR A 719 -11.32 20.44 -19.43
N VAL A 720 -10.73 21.61 -19.27
CA VAL A 720 -11.11 22.63 -18.29
C VAL A 720 -11.74 23.82 -19.03
N PRO A 721 -13.07 23.99 -19.00
CA PRO A 721 -13.75 25.02 -19.81
C PRO A 721 -13.29 26.44 -19.51
N LYS A 722 -13.08 26.77 -18.23
CA LYS A 722 -12.75 28.10 -17.72
C LYS A 722 -11.53 28.06 -16.78
N PRO A 723 -10.31 27.83 -17.31
CA PRO A 723 -9.11 27.63 -16.46
C PRO A 723 -8.77 28.87 -15.61
N ASN A 724 -9.03 30.06 -16.13
CA ASN A 724 -8.70 31.34 -15.47
C ASN A 724 -9.88 31.93 -14.65
N SER A 725 -10.92 31.12 -14.38
CA SER A 725 -12.08 31.59 -13.62
C SER A 725 -11.72 31.90 -12.17
N THR A 726 -12.01 33.08 -11.70
CA THR A 726 -11.93 33.48 -10.28
C THR A 726 -13.15 33.03 -9.47
N LYS A 727 -14.20 32.53 -10.15
CA LYS A 727 -15.42 32.03 -9.50
C LYS A 727 -15.11 30.82 -8.64
N ARG A 728 -15.83 30.62 -7.55
CA ARG A 728 -15.71 29.47 -6.66
C ARG A 728 -16.00 28.15 -7.40
N TYR A 729 -16.98 28.18 -8.31
CA TYR A 729 -17.30 27.02 -9.13
C TYR A 729 -16.26 26.79 -10.23
N LYS A 730 -15.67 25.59 -10.21
CA LYS A 730 -14.74 25.08 -11.23
C LYS A 730 -15.22 23.73 -11.70
N SER A 731 -15.08 23.44 -12.99
CA SER A 731 -15.43 22.13 -13.55
C SER A 731 -14.40 21.64 -14.55
N SER A 732 -14.35 20.34 -14.74
CA SER A 732 -13.57 19.71 -15.79
C SER A 732 -14.26 18.46 -16.30
N TRP A 733 -13.98 18.13 -17.56
CA TRP A 733 -14.39 16.89 -18.21
C TRP A 733 -13.15 16.02 -18.41
N VAL A 734 -13.28 14.74 -18.15
CA VAL A 734 -12.23 13.74 -18.40
C VAL A 734 -12.80 12.72 -19.37
N PHE A 735 -12.18 12.61 -20.53
CA PHE A 735 -12.48 11.61 -21.56
C PHE A 735 -11.36 10.60 -21.53
N SER A 736 -11.65 9.32 -21.35
CA SER A 736 -10.63 8.28 -21.30
C SER A 736 -11.03 7.08 -22.14
N ILE A 737 -10.04 6.44 -22.74
CA ILE A 737 -10.19 5.18 -23.45
C ILE A 737 -9.17 4.22 -22.86
N TYR A 738 -9.65 3.17 -22.21
CA TYR A 738 -8.86 2.06 -21.72
C TYR A 738 -8.71 1.03 -22.83
N ASN A 739 -7.51 0.49 -23.01
CA ASN A 739 -7.20 -0.53 -24.01
C ASN A 739 -7.59 -0.12 -25.44
N VAL A 740 -6.98 0.96 -25.95
CA VAL A 740 -7.34 1.65 -27.20
C VAL A 740 -7.42 0.71 -28.41
N TYR A 741 -6.53 -0.28 -28.51
CA TYR A 741 -6.50 -1.24 -29.62
C TYR A 741 -7.19 -2.58 -29.29
N SER A 742 -8.00 -2.62 -28.21
CA SER A 742 -8.91 -3.74 -27.86
C SER A 742 -8.22 -5.10 -27.80
N ARG A 743 -6.98 -5.17 -27.28
CA ARG A 743 -6.30 -6.46 -27.10
C ARG A 743 -7.00 -7.28 -26.03
N LEU A 744 -7.31 -8.51 -26.35
CA LEU A 744 -7.85 -9.50 -25.41
C LEU A 744 -6.70 -10.10 -24.58
N ASN A 745 -6.32 -9.41 -23.52
CA ASN A 745 -5.26 -9.84 -22.61
C ASN A 745 -5.69 -11.08 -21.81
N PRO A 746 -4.78 -12.03 -21.56
CA PRO A 746 -5.12 -13.24 -20.81
C PRO A 746 -5.40 -12.91 -19.34
N TYR A 747 -6.53 -13.38 -18.82
CA TYR A 747 -6.85 -13.33 -17.40
C TYR A 747 -6.61 -14.70 -16.75
N PHE A 748 -7.23 -15.76 -17.26
CA PHE A 748 -6.90 -17.14 -16.94
C PHE A 748 -7.27 -18.09 -18.10
N ILE A 749 -6.76 -19.32 -18.04
CA ILE A 749 -7.09 -20.41 -18.98
C ILE A 749 -7.89 -21.44 -18.21
N TYR A 750 -8.97 -21.91 -18.80
CA TYR A 750 -9.73 -23.06 -18.32
C TYR A 750 -9.92 -24.08 -19.44
N PHE A 751 -10.23 -25.32 -19.06
CA PHE A 751 -10.47 -26.39 -20.00
C PHE A 751 -11.99 -26.68 -20.05
N ASP A 752 -12.56 -26.41 -21.20
CA ASP A 752 -13.96 -26.71 -21.50
C ASP A 752 -14.08 -28.17 -21.96
N GLN A 753 -15.08 -28.84 -21.47
CA GLN A 753 -15.33 -30.24 -21.76
C GLN A 753 -16.65 -30.38 -22.50
N SER A 754 -16.64 -31.08 -23.62
CA SER A 754 -17.84 -31.40 -24.41
C SER A 754 -17.85 -32.88 -24.80
N GLY A 755 -19.04 -33.44 -25.07
CA GLY A 755 -19.20 -34.85 -25.37
C GLY A 755 -19.24 -35.75 -24.12
N SER A 756 -19.02 -37.03 -24.31
CA SER A 756 -19.09 -38.07 -23.27
C SER A 756 -17.89 -39.02 -23.36
N PRO A 757 -17.26 -39.35 -22.21
CA PRO A 757 -16.18 -40.32 -22.18
C PRO A 757 -16.65 -41.74 -22.52
N TYR A 758 -17.94 -42.06 -22.30
CA TYR A 758 -18.50 -43.41 -22.48
C TYR A 758 -18.70 -43.77 -23.95
N ASN A 759 -18.89 -42.79 -24.82
CA ASN A 759 -19.08 -43.02 -26.26
C ASN A 759 -17.95 -42.50 -27.13
N GLY A 760 -16.81 -42.16 -26.52
CA GLY A 760 -15.60 -41.73 -27.22
C GLY A 760 -15.69 -40.33 -27.87
N THR A 761 -16.70 -39.55 -27.52
CA THR A 761 -16.90 -38.20 -28.09
C THR A 761 -16.38 -37.09 -27.19
N LEU A 762 -15.64 -37.41 -26.12
CA LEU A 762 -15.09 -36.42 -25.20
C LEU A 762 -14.04 -35.55 -25.91
N GLU A 763 -14.29 -34.27 -25.95
CA GLU A 763 -13.35 -33.25 -26.40
C GLU A 763 -13.01 -32.32 -25.22
N VAL A 764 -11.72 -31.99 -25.07
CA VAL A 764 -11.21 -31.04 -24.07
C VAL A 764 -10.52 -29.92 -24.81
N GLN A 765 -11.01 -28.69 -24.64
CA GLN A 765 -10.47 -27.49 -25.30
C GLN A 765 -9.99 -26.48 -24.27
N ALA A 766 -8.75 -26.00 -24.41
CA ALA A 766 -8.25 -24.87 -23.62
C ALA A 766 -8.87 -23.56 -24.12
N LYS A 767 -9.53 -22.82 -23.21
CA LYS A 767 -10.15 -21.52 -23.49
C LYS A 767 -9.55 -20.44 -22.63
N GLN A 768 -9.18 -19.32 -23.26
CA GLN A 768 -8.71 -18.13 -22.56
C GLN A 768 -9.88 -17.22 -22.20
N VAL A 769 -9.92 -16.79 -20.94
CA VAL A 769 -10.80 -15.70 -20.51
C VAL A 769 -10.02 -14.39 -20.59
N SER A 770 -10.65 -13.38 -21.18
CA SER A 770 -10.15 -11.99 -21.25
C SER A 770 -11.25 -11.06 -20.78
N LEU A 771 -10.89 -10.04 -19.98
CA LEU A 771 -11.91 -9.26 -19.27
C LEU A 771 -12.30 -7.97 -19.99
N PHE A 772 -11.31 -7.19 -20.45
CA PHE A 772 -11.55 -5.84 -20.92
C PHE A 772 -11.14 -5.62 -22.37
N PRO A 773 -12.13 -5.51 -23.29
CA PRO A 773 -11.90 -4.92 -24.61
C PRO A 773 -11.64 -3.41 -24.49
N ILE A 774 -11.79 -2.67 -25.57
CA ILE A 774 -11.80 -1.20 -25.54
C ILE A 774 -12.94 -0.67 -24.67
N ILE A 775 -12.62 0.22 -23.71
CA ILE A 775 -13.60 0.81 -22.79
C ILE A 775 -13.48 2.33 -22.81
N PRO A 776 -14.40 3.04 -23.48
CA PRO A 776 -14.50 4.48 -23.35
C PRO A 776 -15.18 4.88 -22.04
N SER A 777 -14.77 6.00 -21.48
CA SER A 777 -15.40 6.57 -20.28
C SER A 777 -15.36 8.09 -20.29
N VAL A 778 -16.36 8.68 -19.62
CA VAL A 778 -16.47 10.13 -19.44
C VAL A 778 -16.76 10.42 -17.97
N THR A 779 -16.05 11.39 -17.41
CA THR A 779 -16.28 11.86 -16.04
C THR A 779 -16.38 13.37 -16.01
N TYR A 780 -17.44 13.89 -15.41
CA TYR A 780 -17.62 15.29 -15.11
C TYR A 780 -17.20 15.55 -13.66
N ASN A 781 -16.22 16.43 -13.45
CA ASN A 781 -15.78 16.84 -12.12
C ASN A 781 -16.19 18.27 -11.85
N PHE A 782 -16.52 18.55 -10.59
CA PHE A 782 -16.89 19.88 -10.11
C PHE A 782 -16.26 20.17 -8.75
N LYS A 783 -16.04 21.46 -8.49
CA LYS A 783 -15.55 21.98 -7.21
C LYS A 783 -16.16 23.34 -6.93
N PHE A 784 -16.61 23.54 -5.68
CA PHE A 784 -17.14 24.80 -5.16
C PHE A 784 -16.25 25.39 -4.09
#